data_da02b20c8e25ae6168df9bf79d452eec
#
_entry.id   da02b20c8e25ae6168df9bf79d452eec
#
_cell.length_a   1.000
_cell.length_b   1.000
_cell.length_c   1.000
_cell.angle_alpha   90.00
_cell.angle_beta   90.00
_cell.angle_gamma   90.00
#
_symmetry.space_group_name_H-M   'P 1'
#
loop_
_entity.id
_entity.type
_entity.pdbx_description
1 polymer ?
#
loop_
_entity_poly.entity_id
_entity_poly.type
_entity_poly.pdbx_seq_one_letter_code
_entity_poly.pdbx_strand_id
1 'polypeptide(L)'
;MKTIYYAIQNIIRGKDSTFIKVISLSLGLFFSIIMFAMVGMQLGFDSFYRDNKDIYVVETAWDSGQGWDTKNYFCLYPTAKTLLEHFPTQIESATLIVDFAPRFVQLGKENIRLHLIQSDSLFFQTMGVPLIEGNVLDLHMPDALFLSEASARRIFGSENPIGKTLRWQNKYELIVKGIFADMPRNVTMYAEAVLSINHPWSDKAMTKDWMGGGNYPTFVRLKKEADMDYINQRINPVVSNYLDSAGFYDSGSVKKIELSLTPLKGYNLQQPSNMAMVIILSILGLVLLLTAAFNYALISISSLSHRAKAIGVHKCNGAETPHIFGMFLYETLFLTGISVLIAIFLILNFREQIPTSFETLFALNNLWAPGLAIVLIFVLGCVLPGRLFSSIPVTQVFRRYTEGKKRWKYPLLFVQFMGTAFLLGFVTVIYVQHHYVMNKEMGYDSDRVVYVQHLFESPANAMSNIRNLPYVEGTEFSMRQLLHYGGTINVQVFQPNGGKKFNARIAQYNDNFCRFMNIRLKAGKYHTNANEILVNPAFVKAMGWTGDGIGEVVERQGTVTGIVDMEYPNESNDFPYLAKWISNEMTGFSVVMHARLKEPFEENYIRLNEDMKKLYPNKTPVFTSYDRELKNHFESVRTFRDSVLMACIAILVITLMGLIGYTNEEVRRRSKEIAIRKVNGAEVTDILKMLCRDVSIVALPAVIIGVLLSWQMGEVWISNSFEDILPISPLVYIGVGIVALAFILGTVIVKSWRIANENPVLSIKSE
;
A
#
# COMPACT_ATOMS: atom_id res chain seq x y z
N MET A 1 21.74 -7.64 42.20
CA MET A 1 21.62 -6.21 42.60
C MET A 1 22.84 -5.36 42.24
N LYS A 2 24.08 -5.75 42.58
CA LYS A 2 25.30 -4.94 42.27
C LYS A 2 25.49 -4.71 40.76
N THR A 3 25.23 -5.69 39.91
CA THR A 3 25.40 -5.61 38.43
C THR A 3 24.46 -4.58 37.79
N ILE A 4 23.20 -4.53 38.26
CA ILE A 4 22.18 -3.55 37.81
C ILE A 4 22.57 -2.13 38.25
N TYR A 5 23.03 -1.96 39.51
CA TYR A 5 23.50 -0.67 40.04
C TYR A 5 24.64 -0.09 39.17
N TYR A 6 25.64 -0.92 38.82
CA TYR A 6 26.74 -0.51 37.96
C TYR A 6 26.27 -0.17 36.53
N ALA A 7 25.31 -0.91 35.98
CA ALA A 7 24.73 -0.61 34.67
C ALA A 7 24.07 0.79 34.67
N ILE A 8 23.26 1.10 35.70
CA ILE A 8 22.61 2.41 35.87
C ILE A 8 23.63 3.53 36.06
N GLN A 9 24.66 3.32 36.88
CA GLN A 9 25.73 4.32 37.06
C GLN A 9 26.47 4.63 35.72
N ASN A 10 26.74 3.61 34.93
CA ASN A 10 27.38 3.79 33.61
C ASN A 10 26.52 4.62 32.66
N ILE A 11 25.21 4.42 32.67
CA ILE A 11 24.25 5.21 31.90
C ILE A 11 24.27 6.68 32.32
N ILE A 12 24.25 6.96 33.63
CA ILE A 12 24.24 8.31 34.16
C ILE A 12 25.58 9.06 33.90
N ARG A 13 26.71 8.37 34.01
CA ARG A 13 28.04 8.95 33.76
C ARG A 13 28.35 9.18 32.28
N GLY A 14 27.74 8.43 31.39
CA GLY A 14 27.92 8.53 29.94
C GLY A 14 26.91 9.45 29.23
N LYS A 15 26.45 10.55 29.84
CA LYS A 15 25.32 11.37 29.40
C LYS A 15 25.24 11.61 27.89
N ASP A 16 26.28 12.12 27.26
CA ASP A 16 26.25 12.47 25.83
C ASP A 16 26.13 11.24 24.93
N SER A 17 26.91 10.17 25.21
CA SER A 17 26.85 8.94 24.41
C SER A 17 25.56 8.16 24.64
N THR A 18 25.01 8.22 25.86
CA THR A 18 23.73 7.56 26.20
C THR A 18 22.58 8.23 25.48
N PHE A 19 22.53 9.54 25.41
CA PHE A 19 21.50 10.29 24.70
C PHE A 19 21.44 9.92 23.22
N ILE A 20 22.60 9.93 22.54
CA ILE A 20 22.69 9.56 21.13
C ILE A 20 22.27 8.09 20.91
N LYS A 21 22.67 7.17 21.79
CA LYS A 21 22.25 5.76 21.74
C LYS A 21 20.74 5.61 21.82
N VAL A 22 20.10 6.28 22.80
CA VAL A 22 18.66 6.20 23.02
C VAL A 22 17.89 6.79 21.84
N ILE A 23 18.28 7.97 21.36
CA ILE A 23 17.59 8.59 20.22
C ILE A 23 17.70 7.72 18.96
N SER A 24 18.91 7.23 18.63
CA SER A 24 19.09 6.42 17.44
C SER A 24 18.34 5.08 17.50
N LEU A 25 18.31 4.44 18.68
CA LEU A 25 17.51 3.22 18.88
C LEU A 25 16.01 3.53 18.84
N SER A 26 15.56 4.63 19.44
CA SER A 26 14.14 5.01 19.46
C SER A 26 13.61 5.29 18.06
N LEU A 27 14.36 6.04 17.24
CA LEU A 27 14.01 6.31 15.84
C LEU A 27 14.03 5.03 15.00
N GLY A 28 15.07 4.22 15.15
CA GLY A 28 15.17 2.95 14.45
C GLY A 28 14.02 2.00 14.82
N LEU A 29 13.69 1.89 16.11
CA LEU A 29 12.57 1.09 16.60
C LEU A 29 11.22 1.65 16.11
N PHE A 30 11.01 2.95 16.18
CA PHE A 30 9.77 3.58 15.75
C PHE A 30 9.40 3.17 14.31
N PHE A 31 10.31 3.37 13.37
CA PHE A 31 10.05 3.02 11.97
C PHE A 31 10.07 1.51 11.73
N SER A 32 10.98 0.76 12.35
CA SER A 32 11.02 -0.69 12.17
C SER A 32 9.77 -1.36 12.74
N ILE A 33 9.24 -0.91 13.89
CA ILE A 33 7.99 -1.42 14.47
C ILE A 33 6.82 -1.20 13.49
N ILE A 34 6.70 -0.02 12.88
CA ILE A 34 5.65 0.27 11.91
C ILE A 34 5.80 -0.64 10.68
N MET A 35 7.01 -0.75 10.10
CA MET A 35 7.26 -1.59 8.92
C MET A 35 6.95 -3.08 9.21
N PHE A 36 7.42 -3.60 10.33
CA PHE A 36 7.14 -4.99 10.71
C PHE A 36 5.67 -5.20 11.10
N ALA A 37 4.98 -4.20 11.67
CA ALA A 37 3.55 -4.28 11.91
C ALA A 37 2.77 -4.34 10.59
N MET A 38 3.17 -3.58 9.56
CA MET A 38 2.58 -3.69 8.21
C MET A 38 2.84 -5.07 7.59
N VAL A 39 4.03 -5.63 7.77
CA VAL A 39 4.34 -7.00 7.35
C VAL A 39 3.45 -8.01 8.11
N GLY A 40 3.34 -7.88 9.43
CA GLY A 40 2.47 -8.73 10.24
C GLY A 40 1.00 -8.67 9.82
N MET A 41 0.51 -7.47 9.50
CA MET A 41 -0.84 -7.26 8.99
C MET A 41 -1.06 -7.97 7.64
N GLN A 42 -0.11 -7.88 6.71
CA GLN A 42 -0.20 -8.54 5.41
C GLN A 42 -0.10 -10.08 5.51
N LEU A 43 0.79 -10.58 6.36
CA LEU A 43 0.92 -12.02 6.61
C LEU A 43 -0.27 -12.60 7.41
N GLY A 44 -0.90 -11.75 8.24
CA GLY A 44 -2.12 -12.08 9.00
C GLY A 44 -3.43 -11.81 8.25
N PHE A 45 -3.38 -11.56 6.93
CA PHE A 45 -4.58 -11.32 6.14
C PHE A 45 -5.55 -12.50 6.26
N ASP A 46 -6.84 -12.22 6.37
CA ASP A 46 -7.93 -13.20 6.55
C ASP A 46 -7.85 -14.05 7.85
N SER A 47 -6.95 -13.73 8.78
CA SER A 47 -6.87 -14.45 10.07
C SER A 47 -8.07 -14.22 10.99
N PHE A 48 -8.90 -13.24 10.69
CA PHE A 48 -10.14 -12.95 11.40
C PHE A 48 -11.19 -14.08 11.25
N TYR A 49 -11.26 -14.69 10.07
CA TYR A 49 -12.24 -15.73 9.80
C TYR A 49 -11.91 -17.02 10.55
N ARG A 50 -12.89 -17.55 11.26
CA ARG A 50 -12.71 -18.80 12.02
C ARG A 50 -12.43 -19.95 11.06
N ASP A 51 -11.43 -20.77 11.39
CA ASP A 51 -11.01 -21.93 10.59
C ASP A 51 -10.78 -21.57 9.11
N ASN A 52 -10.10 -20.44 8.87
CA ASN A 52 -9.83 -19.87 7.52
C ASN A 52 -9.06 -20.82 6.60
N LYS A 53 -8.38 -21.84 7.16
CA LYS A 53 -7.70 -22.90 6.39
C LYS A 53 -8.67 -23.82 5.63
N ASP A 54 -9.93 -23.89 6.09
CA ASP A 54 -10.98 -24.73 5.49
C ASP A 54 -11.84 -23.92 4.50
N ILE A 55 -11.56 -22.60 4.34
CA ILE A 55 -12.24 -21.69 3.40
C ILE A 55 -11.43 -21.58 2.12
N TYR A 56 -12.10 -21.68 0.99
CA TYR A 56 -11.51 -21.56 -0.34
C TYR A 56 -12.25 -20.50 -1.14
N VAL A 57 -11.48 -19.76 -1.92
CA VAL A 57 -11.97 -18.84 -2.94
C VAL A 57 -12.23 -19.64 -4.22
N VAL A 58 -13.35 -19.43 -4.85
CA VAL A 58 -13.60 -19.97 -6.19
C VAL A 58 -13.05 -18.96 -7.20
N GLU A 59 -12.01 -19.33 -7.90
CA GLU A 59 -11.43 -18.52 -8.96
C GLU A 59 -11.95 -18.94 -10.33
N THR A 60 -12.14 -17.96 -11.20
CA THR A 60 -12.57 -18.16 -12.58
C THR A 60 -11.49 -17.64 -13.53
N ALA A 61 -11.15 -18.43 -14.53
CA ALA A 61 -10.37 -18.03 -15.70
C ALA A 61 -11.25 -18.10 -16.95
N TRP A 62 -11.14 -17.13 -17.84
CA TRP A 62 -11.91 -17.00 -19.06
C TRP A 62 -10.99 -17.17 -20.28
N ASP A 63 -11.37 -17.99 -21.23
CA ASP A 63 -10.70 -18.07 -22.52
C ASP A 63 -11.59 -17.45 -23.61
N SER A 64 -11.16 -16.32 -24.12
CA SER A 64 -11.80 -15.64 -25.27
C SER A 64 -11.33 -16.19 -26.63
N GLY A 65 -10.47 -17.19 -26.63
CA GLY A 65 -9.85 -17.77 -27.85
C GLY A 65 -8.55 -17.09 -28.27
N GLN A 66 -8.04 -16.17 -27.44
CA GLN A 66 -6.70 -15.57 -27.58
C GLN A 66 -5.75 -16.01 -26.46
N GLY A 67 -6.23 -16.84 -25.56
CA GLY A 67 -5.57 -17.32 -24.37
C GLY A 67 -6.42 -17.11 -23.12
N TRP A 68 -5.92 -17.60 -22.01
CA TRP A 68 -6.58 -17.49 -20.72
C TRP A 68 -6.34 -16.11 -20.11
N ASP A 69 -7.41 -15.48 -19.65
CA ASP A 69 -7.31 -14.29 -18.80
C ASP A 69 -6.72 -14.65 -17.43
N THR A 70 -6.22 -13.63 -16.70
CA THR A 70 -5.77 -13.80 -15.33
C THR A 70 -6.92 -14.30 -14.46
N LYS A 71 -6.67 -15.35 -13.67
CA LYS A 71 -7.63 -15.84 -12.68
C LYS A 71 -8.07 -14.73 -11.72
N ASN A 72 -9.36 -14.68 -11.46
CA ASN A 72 -9.95 -13.77 -10.49
C ASN A 72 -11.06 -14.48 -9.69
N TYR A 73 -11.46 -13.90 -8.57
CA TYR A 73 -12.46 -14.48 -7.66
C TYR A 73 -13.91 -14.12 -8.00
N PHE A 74 -14.16 -13.62 -9.20
CA PHE A 74 -15.50 -13.29 -9.67
C PHE A 74 -16.10 -14.44 -10.47
N CYS A 75 -17.19 -15.01 -9.95
CA CYS A 75 -17.91 -16.11 -10.57
C CYS A 75 -19.27 -15.69 -11.08
N LEU A 76 -19.93 -16.60 -11.80
CA LEU A 76 -21.34 -16.45 -12.19
C LEU A 76 -22.25 -16.72 -10.98
N TYR A 77 -23.42 -16.06 -10.94
CA TYR A 77 -24.34 -16.12 -9.81
C TYR A 77 -24.70 -17.55 -9.32
N PRO A 78 -25.00 -18.54 -10.19
CA PRO A 78 -25.38 -19.87 -9.74
C PRO A 78 -24.22 -20.71 -9.18
N THR A 79 -22.97 -20.27 -9.31
CA THR A 79 -21.77 -21.08 -9.01
C THR A 79 -21.79 -21.65 -7.59
N ALA A 80 -22.02 -20.82 -6.56
CA ALA A 80 -22.01 -21.27 -5.16
C ALA A 80 -23.02 -22.39 -4.90
N LYS A 81 -24.24 -22.20 -5.36
CA LYS A 81 -25.34 -23.17 -5.22
C LYS A 81 -25.02 -24.48 -5.95
N THR A 82 -24.56 -24.39 -7.20
CA THR A 82 -24.20 -25.55 -8.01
C THR A 82 -23.10 -26.39 -7.39
N LEU A 83 -22.06 -25.74 -6.85
CA LEU A 83 -20.98 -26.43 -6.15
C LEU A 83 -21.47 -27.17 -4.92
N LEU A 84 -22.33 -26.56 -4.12
CA LEU A 84 -22.90 -27.18 -2.93
C LEU A 84 -23.79 -28.40 -3.27
N GLU A 85 -24.57 -28.30 -4.35
CA GLU A 85 -25.46 -29.38 -4.81
C GLU A 85 -24.71 -30.59 -5.40
N HIS A 86 -23.58 -30.35 -6.11
CA HIS A 86 -22.82 -31.43 -6.79
C HIS A 86 -21.74 -32.06 -5.92
N PHE A 87 -21.26 -31.33 -4.90
CA PHE A 87 -20.20 -31.80 -4.01
C PHE A 87 -20.62 -31.86 -2.52
N PRO A 88 -21.79 -32.38 -2.15
CA PRO A 88 -22.30 -32.31 -0.79
C PRO A 88 -21.48 -33.11 0.22
N THR A 89 -20.69 -34.10 -0.25
CA THR A 89 -19.77 -34.87 0.60
C THR A 89 -18.48 -34.14 0.93
N GLN A 90 -18.08 -33.20 0.09
CA GLN A 90 -16.80 -32.46 0.18
C GLN A 90 -16.99 -31.04 0.72
N ILE A 91 -18.04 -30.34 0.28
CA ILE A 91 -18.34 -28.96 0.63
C ILE A 91 -19.31 -28.94 1.82
N GLU A 92 -18.96 -28.20 2.85
CA GLU A 92 -19.80 -27.98 4.02
C GLU A 92 -20.83 -26.88 3.77
N SER A 93 -20.37 -25.76 3.22
CA SER A 93 -21.19 -24.62 2.85
C SER A 93 -20.53 -23.81 1.72
N ALA A 94 -21.35 -23.09 0.96
CA ALA A 94 -20.90 -22.21 -0.11
C ALA A 94 -21.75 -20.93 -0.09
N THR A 95 -21.14 -19.79 -0.38
CA THR A 95 -21.81 -18.50 -0.41
C THR A 95 -21.29 -17.64 -1.54
N LEU A 96 -22.15 -16.78 -2.06
CA LEU A 96 -21.79 -15.72 -2.99
C LEU A 96 -21.95 -14.36 -2.30
N ILE A 97 -21.14 -13.41 -2.71
CA ILE A 97 -21.15 -12.06 -2.17
C ILE A 97 -21.36 -11.07 -3.31
N VAL A 98 -22.16 -10.04 -3.05
CA VAL A 98 -22.24 -8.86 -3.90
C VAL A 98 -21.64 -7.72 -3.10
N ASP A 99 -20.46 -7.29 -3.51
CA ASP A 99 -19.81 -6.17 -2.86
C ASP A 99 -20.29 -4.86 -3.50
N PHE A 100 -20.87 -4.02 -2.69
CA PHE A 100 -21.20 -2.67 -3.08
C PHE A 100 -20.14 -1.74 -2.51
N ALA A 101 -19.62 -0.84 -3.31
CA ALA A 101 -18.92 0.32 -2.77
C ALA A 101 -19.75 0.94 -1.62
N PRO A 102 -19.15 1.69 -0.68
CA PRO A 102 -19.89 2.25 0.46
C PRO A 102 -21.20 2.90 0.04
N ARG A 103 -22.29 2.50 0.69
CA ARG A 103 -23.66 2.97 0.41
C ARG A 103 -24.20 3.77 1.58
N PHE A 104 -25.18 4.63 1.30
CA PHE A 104 -25.90 5.38 2.32
C PHE A 104 -27.17 4.65 2.72
N VAL A 105 -27.34 4.44 4.01
CA VAL A 105 -28.61 4.07 4.65
C VAL A 105 -29.08 5.25 5.50
N GLN A 106 -30.38 5.31 5.81
CA GLN A 106 -30.97 6.43 6.55
C GLN A 106 -31.62 5.97 7.84
N LEU A 107 -31.33 6.71 8.90
CA LEU A 107 -32.08 6.67 10.14
C LEU A 107 -32.84 8.00 10.32
N GLY A 108 -34.16 7.99 10.13
CA GLY A 108 -34.94 9.25 10.07
C GLY A 108 -34.48 10.15 8.92
N LYS A 109 -33.84 11.29 9.24
CA LYS A 109 -33.28 12.25 8.26
C LYS A 109 -31.76 12.14 8.11
N GLU A 110 -31.12 11.33 8.90
CA GLU A 110 -29.67 11.19 8.90
C GLU A 110 -29.21 10.13 7.89
N ASN A 111 -28.24 10.49 7.04
CA ASN A 111 -27.62 9.56 6.11
C ASN A 111 -26.34 9.01 6.73
N ILE A 112 -26.26 7.71 6.78
CA ILE A 112 -25.17 6.96 7.38
C ILE A 112 -24.47 6.17 6.27
N ARG A 113 -23.18 6.38 6.12
CA ARG A 113 -22.35 5.64 5.17
C ARG A 113 -21.93 4.32 5.79
N LEU A 114 -22.19 3.21 5.08
CA LEU A 114 -21.81 1.85 5.47
C LEU A 114 -21.17 1.13 4.28
N HIS A 115 -20.17 0.32 4.55
CA HIS A 115 -19.71 -0.68 3.60
C HIS A 115 -20.70 -1.86 3.63
N LEU A 116 -21.63 -1.84 2.67
CA LEU A 116 -22.73 -2.78 2.58
C LEU A 116 -22.39 -3.87 1.56
N ILE A 117 -22.49 -5.13 1.98
CA ILE A 117 -22.48 -6.28 1.08
C ILE A 117 -23.85 -6.95 1.09
N GLN A 118 -24.17 -7.69 0.01
CA GLN A 118 -25.29 -8.63 0.01
C GLN A 118 -24.78 -10.06 -0.04
N SER A 119 -25.45 -10.94 0.70
CA SER A 119 -25.13 -12.37 0.69
C SER A 119 -26.33 -13.22 1.14
N ASP A 120 -26.17 -14.53 1.05
CA ASP A 120 -27.16 -15.52 1.50
C ASP A 120 -26.98 -15.87 2.99
N SER A 121 -27.87 -16.69 3.51
CA SER A 121 -27.86 -17.13 4.92
C SER A 121 -26.65 -18.00 5.29
N LEU A 122 -25.94 -18.57 4.31
CA LEU A 122 -24.73 -19.37 4.52
C LEU A 122 -23.46 -18.52 4.69
N PHE A 123 -23.53 -17.21 4.47
CA PHE A 123 -22.39 -16.30 4.57
C PHE A 123 -21.62 -16.45 5.89
N PHE A 124 -22.33 -16.35 7.01
CA PHE A 124 -21.70 -16.41 8.34
C PHE A 124 -21.03 -17.76 8.61
N GLN A 125 -21.66 -18.84 8.18
CA GLN A 125 -21.10 -20.20 8.29
C GLN A 125 -19.89 -20.36 7.38
N THR A 126 -20.01 -20.00 6.10
CA THR A 126 -18.96 -20.19 5.09
C THR A 126 -17.74 -19.37 5.42
N MET A 127 -17.90 -18.07 5.72
CA MET A 127 -16.80 -17.17 6.04
C MET A 127 -16.31 -17.32 7.50
N GLY A 128 -17.09 -17.96 8.36
CA GLY A 128 -16.70 -18.09 9.77
C GLY A 128 -16.72 -16.76 10.53
N VAL A 129 -17.57 -15.82 10.13
CA VAL A 129 -17.76 -14.54 10.81
C VAL A 129 -18.58 -14.76 12.09
N PRO A 130 -18.07 -14.33 13.28
CA PRO A 130 -18.79 -14.52 14.54
C PRO A 130 -20.06 -13.67 14.59
N LEU A 131 -21.22 -14.31 14.80
CA LEU A 131 -22.46 -13.62 15.16
C LEU A 131 -22.46 -13.35 16.67
N ILE A 132 -22.80 -12.12 17.09
CA ILE A 132 -22.90 -11.71 18.49
C ILE A 132 -24.35 -11.86 18.97
N GLU A 133 -25.31 -11.39 18.17
CA GLU A 133 -26.73 -11.40 18.49
C GLU A 133 -27.57 -11.63 17.22
N GLY A 134 -28.70 -12.31 17.33
CA GLY A 134 -29.59 -12.63 16.23
C GLY A 134 -29.48 -14.09 15.75
N ASN A 135 -30.16 -14.38 14.63
CA ASN A 135 -30.18 -15.73 14.03
C ASN A 135 -29.72 -15.61 12.56
N VAL A 136 -28.68 -16.36 12.17
CA VAL A 136 -28.15 -16.36 10.80
C VAL A 136 -29.18 -16.68 9.73
N LEU A 137 -30.19 -17.50 10.07
CA LEU A 137 -31.29 -17.89 9.18
C LEU A 137 -32.17 -16.70 8.82
N ASP A 138 -32.23 -15.67 9.66
CA ASP A 138 -33.04 -14.48 9.38
C ASP A 138 -32.51 -13.70 8.19
N LEU A 139 -31.23 -13.90 7.77
CA LEU A 139 -30.68 -13.31 6.55
C LEU A 139 -31.38 -13.80 5.28
N HIS A 140 -32.19 -14.85 5.37
CA HIS A 140 -33.07 -15.29 4.26
C HIS A 140 -34.24 -14.31 4.00
N MET A 141 -34.63 -13.52 5.01
CA MET A 141 -35.75 -12.57 4.89
C MET A 141 -35.31 -11.42 3.96
N PRO A 142 -36.17 -10.98 3.03
CA PRO A 142 -35.82 -9.97 2.03
C PRO A 142 -35.40 -8.61 2.59
N ASP A 143 -35.92 -8.25 3.77
CA ASP A 143 -35.67 -6.98 4.46
C ASP A 143 -34.59 -7.06 5.54
N ALA A 144 -33.96 -8.25 5.72
CA ALA A 144 -32.99 -8.47 6.77
C ALA A 144 -31.69 -7.74 6.54
N LEU A 145 -31.25 -7.01 7.56
CA LEU A 145 -29.95 -6.33 7.65
C LEU A 145 -29.22 -6.82 8.91
N PHE A 146 -27.96 -7.19 8.76
CA PHE A 146 -27.05 -7.47 9.86
C PHE A 146 -26.02 -6.35 9.93
N LEU A 147 -25.71 -5.84 11.12
CA LEU A 147 -24.74 -4.77 11.35
C LEU A 147 -23.52 -5.29 12.11
N SER A 148 -22.36 -4.72 11.83
CA SER A 148 -21.21 -4.91 12.71
C SER A 148 -21.46 -4.23 14.06
N GLU A 149 -20.80 -4.70 15.14
CA GLU A 149 -20.97 -4.15 16.48
C GLU A 149 -20.68 -2.65 16.54
N ALA A 150 -19.58 -2.22 15.93
CA ALA A 150 -19.21 -0.79 15.85
C ALA A 150 -20.25 0.03 15.08
N SER A 151 -20.77 -0.50 13.97
CA SER A 151 -21.81 0.17 13.19
C SER A 151 -23.11 0.28 13.96
N ALA A 152 -23.51 -0.77 14.66
CA ALA A 152 -24.70 -0.76 15.52
C ALA A 152 -24.59 0.28 16.64
N ARG A 153 -23.44 0.36 17.32
CA ARG A 153 -23.16 1.38 18.33
C ARG A 153 -23.14 2.80 17.75
N ARG A 154 -22.51 2.98 16.57
CA ARG A 154 -22.44 4.28 15.89
C ARG A 154 -23.82 4.83 15.52
N ILE A 155 -24.73 3.94 15.11
CA ILE A 155 -26.06 4.29 14.60
C ILE A 155 -27.06 4.46 15.72
N PHE A 156 -27.08 3.54 16.70
CA PHE A 156 -28.12 3.47 17.73
C PHE A 156 -27.63 3.79 19.14
N GLY A 157 -26.32 4.09 19.31
CA GLY A 157 -25.73 4.37 20.60
C GLY A 157 -25.80 3.17 21.54
N SER A 158 -26.44 3.34 22.70
CA SER A 158 -26.64 2.30 23.71
C SER A 158 -27.99 1.55 23.58
N GLU A 159 -28.81 1.92 22.60
CA GLU A 159 -30.10 1.29 22.39
C GLU A 159 -29.95 -0.05 21.66
N ASN A 160 -30.83 -1.03 22.00
CA ASN A 160 -30.85 -2.30 21.27
C ASN A 160 -31.23 -2.06 19.80
N PRO A 161 -30.35 -2.40 18.83
CA PRO A 161 -30.63 -2.19 17.41
C PRO A 161 -31.53 -3.24 16.79
N ILE A 162 -31.71 -4.43 17.42
CA ILE A 162 -32.53 -5.52 16.86
C ILE A 162 -33.99 -5.10 16.71
N GLY A 163 -34.53 -5.32 15.53
CA GLY A 163 -35.90 -4.94 15.16
C GLY A 163 -36.08 -3.49 14.72
N LYS A 164 -35.04 -2.65 14.84
CA LYS A 164 -35.09 -1.27 14.33
C LYS A 164 -34.97 -1.23 12.81
N THR A 165 -35.53 -0.19 12.22
CA THR A 165 -35.62 -0.02 10.77
C THR A 165 -34.69 1.08 10.28
N LEU A 166 -33.94 0.76 9.24
CA LEU A 166 -33.18 1.73 8.43
C LEU A 166 -33.79 1.79 7.03
N ARG A 167 -33.65 2.93 6.34
CA ARG A 167 -34.09 3.06 4.94
C ARG A 167 -32.91 3.01 3.99
N TRP A 168 -33.09 2.30 2.89
CA TRP A 168 -32.11 2.26 1.80
C TRP A 168 -32.72 2.83 0.51
N GLN A 169 -31.98 3.71 -0.16
CA GLN A 169 -32.42 4.39 -1.38
C GLN A 169 -33.79 5.12 -1.26
N ASN A 170 -34.14 5.58 -0.07
CA ASN A 170 -35.45 6.20 0.25
C ASN A 170 -36.69 5.36 -0.07
N LYS A 171 -36.51 4.12 -0.46
CA LYS A 171 -37.56 3.24 -0.97
C LYS A 171 -37.72 1.96 -0.16
N TYR A 172 -36.65 1.39 0.29
CA TYR A 172 -36.64 0.08 0.92
C TYR A 172 -36.42 0.22 2.43
N GLU A 173 -37.26 -0.46 3.19
CA GLU A 173 -37.08 -0.57 4.63
C GLU A 173 -36.27 -1.82 4.93
N LEU A 174 -35.21 -1.65 5.75
CA LEU A 174 -34.30 -2.72 6.17
C LEU A 174 -34.46 -2.89 7.67
N ILE A 175 -34.70 -4.09 8.14
CA ILE A 175 -34.89 -4.41 9.56
C ILE A 175 -33.61 -5.05 10.09
N VAL A 176 -33.04 -4.47 11.15
CA VAL A 176 -31.87 -5.05 11.80
C VAL A 176 -32.26 -6.36 12.48
N LYS A 177 -31.70 -7.48 12.01
CA LYS A 177 -31.98 -8.85 12.48
C LYS A 177 -30.84 -9.49 13.23
N GLY A 178 -29.64 -8.93 13.13
CA GLY A 178 -28.48 -9.46 13.83
C GLY A 178 -27.32 -8.50 13.92
N ILE A 179 -26.39 -8.81 14.83
CA ILE A 179 -25.15 -8.10 15.07
C ILE A 179 -24.01 -9.10 14.94
N PHE A 180 -22.99 -8.76 14.16
CA PHE A 180 -21.79 -9.57 14.00
C PHE A 180 -20.52 -8.83 14.48
N ALA A 181 -19.45 -9.59 14.73
CA ALA A 181 -18.19 -9.04 15.21
C ALA A 181 -17.54 -8.10 14.17
N ASP A 182 -16.92 -7.02 14.63
CA ASP A 182 -16.25 -6.07 13.77
C ASP A 182 -15.16 -6.73 12.94
N MET A 183 -15.22 -6.56 11.63
CA MET A 183 -14.21 -7.06 10.71
C MET A 183 -13.03 -6.08 10.64
N PRO A 184 -11.79 -6.55 10.78
CA PRO A 184 -10.62 -5.72 10.53
C PRO A 184 -10.48 -5.44 9.02
N ARG A 185 -9.72 -4.40 8.66
CA ARG A 185 -9.53 -4.03 7.24
C ARG A 185 -8.64 -5.01 6.45
N ASN A 186 -7.93 -5.90 7.12
CA ASN A 186 -7.09 -6.92 6.48
C ASN A 186 -7.83 -8.25 6.26
N VAL A 187 -8.96 -8.16 5.60
CA VAL A 187 -9.77 -9.30 5.16
C VAL A 187 -10.16 -9.15 3.70
N THR A 188 -10.27 -10.26 3.00
CA THR A 188 -10.64 -10.28 1.56
C THR A 188 -12.04 -9.71 1.33
N MET A 189 -13.00 -10.00 2.21
CA MET A 189 -14.37 -9.47 2.16
C MET A 189 -14.68 -8.68 3.43
N TYR A 190 -14.55 -7.36 3.35
CA TYR A 190 -14.88 -6.45 4.43
C TYR A 190 -16.32 -6.01 4.37
N ALA A 191 -17.01 -6.01 5.50
CA ALA A 191 -18.37 -5.48 5.62
C ALA A 191 -18.59 -4.76 6.95
N GLU A 192 -19.33 -3.66 6.91
CA GLU A 192 -19.93 -2.99 8.07
C GLU A 192 -21.41 -3.39 8.22
N ALA A 193 -22.00 -3.86 7.11
CA ALA A 193 -23.38 -4.36 7.09
C ALA A 193 -23.55 -5.45 6.03
N VAL A 194 -24.37 -6.44 6.33
CA VAL A 194 -24.75 -7.54 5.42
C VAL A 194 -26.25 -7.51 5.19
N LEU A 195 -26.66 -7.34 3.92
CA LEU A 195 -28.03 -7.32 3.47
C LEU A 195 -28.40 -8.66 2.80
N SER A 196 -29.62 -9.08 2.95
CA SER A 196 -30.12 -10.28 2.27
C SER A 196 -29.97 -10.20 0.75
N ILE A 197 -29.51 -11.28 0.12
CA ILE A 197 -29.48 -11.45 -1.33
C ILE A 197 -30.89 -11.57 -1.94
N ASN A 198 -31.89 -11.92 -1.13
CA ASN A 198 -33.32 -12.02 -1.51
C ASN A 198 -34.03 -10.66 -1.51
N HIS A 199 -33.29 -9.56 -1.30
CA HIS A 199 -33.87 -8.24 -1.31
C HIS A 199 -34.45 -7.90 -2.70
N PRO A 200 -35.63 -7.25 -2.81
CA PRO A 200 -36.31 -6.99 -4.10
C PRO A 200 -35.50 -6.12 -5.11
N TRP A 201 -34.52 -5.39 -4.62
CA TRP A 201 -33.56 -4.69 -5.49
C TRP A 201 -32.69 -5.68 -6.26
N SER A 202 -32.28 -6.78 -5.63
CA SER A 202 -31.41 -7.82 -6.23
C SER A 202 -32.08 -8.48 -7.44
N ASP A 203 -33.40 -8.72 -7.36
CA ASP A 203 -34.18 -9.32 -8.48
C ASP A 203 -34.20 -8.44 -9.73
N LYS A 204 -34.09 -7.11 -9.54
CA LYS A 204 -34.11 -6.15 -10.65
C LYS A 204 -32.72 -5.82 -11.18
N ALA A 205 -31.70 -5.93 -10.35
CA ALA A 205 -30.36 -5.47 -10.64
C ALA A 205 -29.37 -6.58 -11.02
N MET A 206 -29.73 -7.84 -10.73
CA MET A 206 -28.84 -8.99 -10.91
C MET A 206 -29.41 -9.99 -11.88
N THR A 207 -28.57 -10.49 -12.78
CA THR A 207 -28.87 -11.66 -13.59
C THR A 207 -28.51 -12.90 -12.80
N LYS A 208 -29.54 -13.65 -12.36
CA LYS A 208 -29.41 -14.79 -11.43
C LYS A 208 -29.24 -16.15 -12.15
N ASP A 209 -29.01 -16.14 -13.44
CA ASP A 209 -28.79 -17.32 -14.28
C ASP A 209 -27.34 -17.42 -14.77
N TRP A 210 -27.05 -18.44 -15.53
CA TRP A 210 -25.73 -18.69 -16.14
C TRP A 210 -25.36 -17.72 -17.27
N MET A 211 -26.30 -16.92 -17.76
CA MET A 211 -26.08 -15.89 -18.80
C MET A 211 -25.66 -14.53 -18.23
N GLY A 212 -25.60 -14.40 -16.92
CA GLY A 212 -25.17 -13.18 -16.25
C GLY A 212 -23.69 -12.89 -16.34
N GLY A 213 -23.30 -11.67 -15.97
CA GLY A 213 -21.89 -11.30 -15.83
C GLY A 213 -21.24 -12.00 -14.62
N GLY A 214 -19.96 -12.35 -14.73
CA GLY A 214 -19.17 -12.91 -13.65
C GLY A 214 -18.68 -11.80 -12.69
N ASN A 215 -19.53 -11.40 -11.74
CA ASN A 215 -19.23 -10.29 -10.82
C ASN A 215 -19.46 -10.67 -9.34
N TYR A 216 -19.53 -11.97 -9.04
CA TYR A 216 -19.89 -12.44 -7.72
C TYR A 216 -18.75 -13.20 -7.06
N PRO A 217 -18.01 -12.56 -6.12
CA PRO A 217 -17.09 -13.28 -5.25
C PRO A 217 -17.75 -14.50 -4.63
N THR A 218 -17.17 -15.66 -4.82
CA THR A 218 -17.74 -16.94 -4.37
C THR A 218 -16.74 -17.67 -3.48
N PHE A 219 -17.24 -18.11 -2.33
CA PHE A 219 -16.45 -18.82 -1.33
C PHE A 219 -17.09 -20.15 -0.97
N VAL A 220 -16.26 -21.13 -0.70
CA VAL A 220 -16.69 -22.44 -0.22
C VAL A 220 -15.93 -22.81 1.05
N ARG A 221 -16.61 -23.44 1.98
CA ARG A 221 -16.02 -24.10 3.14
C ARG A 221 -15.99 -25.59 2.88
N LEU A 222 -14.82 -26.18 2.96
CA LEU A 222 -14.65 -27.62 2.79
C LEU A 222 -14.80 -28.34 4.13
N LYS A 223 -15.28 -29.58 4.05
CA LYS A 223 -15.25 -30.51 5.18
C LYS A 223 -13.81 -30.93 5.47
N LYS A 224 -13.51 -31.31 6.71
CA LYS A 224 -12.13 -31.67 7.13
C LYS A 224 -11.50 -32.82 6.34
N GLU A 225 -12.32 -33.71 5.79
CA GLU A 225 -11.89 -34.88 5.02
C GLU A 225 -12.08 -34.68 3.51
N ALA A 226 -12.19 -33.43 3.05
CA ALA A 226 -12.43 -33.13 1.66
C ALA A 226 -11.20 -33.44 0.79
N ASP A 227 -11.46 -34.08 -0.34
CA ASP A 227 -10.47 -34.37 -1.37
C ASP A 227 -10.49 -33.28 -2.46
N MET A 228 -9.49 -32.42 -2.44
CA MET A 228 -9.32 -31.32 -3.39
C MET A 228 -9.14 -31.79 -4.82
N ASP A 229 -8.40 -32.90 -5.02
CA ASP A 229 -8.17 -33.45 -6.36
C ASP A 229 -9.49 -33.96 -6.95
N TYR A 230 -10.32 -34.58 -6.13
CA TYR A 230 -11.66 -35.00 -6.53
C TYR A 230 -12.53 -33.83 -7.02
N ILE A 231 -12.51 -32.69 -6.30
CA ILE A 231 -13.27 -31.50 -6.68
C ILE A 231 -12.69 -30.90 -7.96
N ASN A 232 -11.36 -30.64 -8.02
CA ASN A 232 -10.71 -29.96 -9.13
C ASN A 232 -10.85 -30.72 -10.45
N GLN A 233 -10.90 -32.05 -10.44
CA GLN A 233 -11.13 -32.87 -11.64
C GLN A 233 -12.56 -32.77 -12.18
N ARG A 234 -13.55 -32.50 -11.32
CA ARG A 234 -14.96 -32.54 -11.65
C ARG A 234 -15.67 -31.20 -11.73
N ILE A 235 -15.11 -30.15 -11.13
CA ILE A 235 -15.74 -28.83 -11.08
C ILE A 235 -15.99 -28.26 -12.49
N ASN A 236 -15.02 -28.36 -13.38
CA ASN A 236 -15.11 -27.81 -14.72
C ASN A 236 -16.11 -28.57 -15.61
N PRO A 237 -16.13 -29.92 -15.67
CA PRO A 237 -17.18 -30.64 -16.39
C PRO A 237 -18.60 -30.30 -15.90
N VAL A 238 -18.81 -30.17 -14.57
CA VAL A 238 -20.11 -29.81 -14.02
C VAL A 238 -20.55 -28.43 -14.50
N VAL A 239 -19.69 -27.43 -14.38
CA VAL A 239 -20.02 -26.05 -14.76
C VAL A 239 -20.18 -25.90 -16.27
N SER A 240 -19.31 -26.54 -17.07
CA SER A 240 -19.44 -26.53 -18.53
C SER A 240 -20.77 -27.05 -19.02
N ASN A 241 -21.31 -28.13 -18.43
CA ASN A 241 -22.63 -28.67 -18.79
C ASN A 241 -23.76 -27.64 -18.58
N TYR A 242 -23.71 -26.84 -17.52
CA TYR A 242 -24.68 -25.77 -17.29
C TYR A 242 -24.52 -24.61 -18.26
N LEU A 243 -23.29 -24.22 -18.57
CA LEU A 243 -22.98 -23.14 -19.51
C LEU A 243 -23.37 -23.52 -20.95
N ASP A 244 -23.10 -24.76 -21.37
CA ASP A 244 -23.53 -25.31 -22.67
C ASP A 244 -25.05 -25.33 -22.76
N SER A 245 -25.71 -25.83 -21.73
CA SER A 245 -27.20 -25.91 -21.68
C SER A 245 -27.87 -24.54 -21.70
N ALA A 246 -27.19 -23.52 -21.15
CA ALA A 246 -27.66 -22.13 -21.15
C ALA A 246 -27.37 -21.40 -22.46
N GLY A 247 -26.61 -21.99 -23.39
CA GLY A 247 -26.18 -21.31 -24.62
C GLY A 247 -25.14 -20.22 -24.38
N PHE A 248 -24.41 -20.29 -23.27
CA PHE A 248 -23.47 -19.24 -22.87
C PHE A 248 -22.37 -19.00 -23.94
N TYR A 249 -21.91 -20.06 -24.56
CA TYR A 249 -20.87 -20.01 -25.58
C TYR A 249 -21.36 -19.63 -26.99
N ASP A 250 -22.68 -19.57 -27.20
CA ASP A 250 -23.27 -19.26 -28.52
C ASP A 250 -22.96 -17.84 -28.99
N SER A 251 -22.70 -16.94 -28.04
CA SER A 251 -22.26 -15.57 -28.31
C SER A 251 -20.90 -15.51 -29.00
N GLY A 252 -20.10 -16.57 -28.89
CA GLY A 252 -18.71 -16.64 -29.38
C GLY A 252 -17.73 -15.72 -28.66
N SER A 253 -18.18 -15.00 -27.64
CA SER A 253 -17.37 -14.05 -26.87
C SER A 253 -16.42 -14.75 -25.91
N VAL A 254 -16.85 -15.89 -25.37
CA VAL A 254 -16.06 -16.74 -24.47
C VAL A 254 -16.08 -18.15 -25.05
N LYS A 255 -14.92 -18.79 -25.12
CA LYS A 255 -14.80 -20.17 -25.63
C LYS A 255 -14.81 -21.18 -24.50
N LYS A 256 -14.27 -20.83 -23.35
CA LYS A 256 -14.17 -21.73 -22.22
C LYS A 256 -14.06 -20.93 -20.92
N ILE A 257 -14.65 -21.47 -19.86
CA ILE A 257 -14.49 -21.00 -18.48
C ILE A 257 -13.90 -22.14 -17.67
N GLU A 258 -12.90 -21.85 -16.87
CA GLU A 258 -12.35 -22.78 -15.90
C GLU A 258 -12.44 -22.21 -14.50
N LEU A 259 -12.93 -23.03 -13.58
CA LEU A 259 -12.94 -22.74 -12.16
C LEU A 259 -11.86 -23.54 -11.45
N SER A 260 -11.33 -22.93 -10.39
CA SER A 260 -10.40 -23.59 -9.47
C SER A 260 -10.67 -23.14 -8.04
N LEU A 261 -10.38 -24.00 -7.08
CA LEU A 261 -10.46 -23.66 -5.66
C LEU A 261 -9.07 -23.30 -5.15
N THR A 262 -8.95 -22.13 -4.56
CA THR A 262 -7.69 -21.64 -3.98
C THR A 262 -7.90 -21.36 -2.49
N PRO A 263 -7.00 -21.86 -1.58
CA PRO A 263 -7.13 -21.61 -0.16
C PRO A 263 -7.20 -20.10 0.15
N LEU A 264 -8.18 -19.66 0.95
CA LEU A 264 -8.28 -18.26 1.38
C LEU A 264 -7.07 -17.85 2.20
N LYS A 265 -6.56 -18.76 3.06
CA LYS A 265 -5.35 -18.52 3.81
C LYS A 265 -4.15 -18.34 2.87
N GLY A 266 -3.60 -17.13 2.86
CA GLY A 266 -2.49 -16.75 1.99
C GLY A 266 -2.90 -16.31 0.58
N TYR A 267 -4.19 -16.26 0.28
CA TYR A 267 -4.71 -15.80 -1.01
C TYR A 267 -4.24 -14.39 -1.35
N ASN A 268 -4.30 -13.48 -0.38
CA ASN A 268 -3.81 -12.11 -0.55
C ASN A 268 -2.33 -12.05 -0.99
N LEU A 269 -1.49 -12.99 -0.56
CA LEU A 269 -0.07 -13.04 -0.90
C LEU A 269 0.21 -13.69 -2.28
N GLN A 270 -0.78 -14.33 -2.89
CA GLN A 270 -0.64 -14.85 -4.26
C GLN A 270 -0.67 -13.72 -5.29
N GLN A 271 -1.20 -12.55 -4.91
CA GLN A 271 -1.08 -11.35 -5.73
C GLN A 271 0.38 -10.87 -5.74
N PRO A 272 1.05 -10.79 -6.92
CA PRO A 272 2.47 -10.43 -7.01
C PRO A 272 2.79 -9.08 -6.34
N SER A 273 1.90 -8.11 -6.45
CA SER A 273 2.03 -6.78 -5.82
C SER A 273 2.08 -6.85 -4.29
N ASN A 274 1.23 -7.68 -3.67
CA ASN A 274 1.17 -7.83 -2.22
C ASN A 274 2.40 -8.57 -1.68
N MET A 275 2.84 -9.63 -2.37
CA MET A 275 4.06 -10.34 -2.03
C MET A 275 5.29 -9.43 -2.15
N ALA A 276 5.39 -8.68 -3.26
CA ALA A 276 6.46 -7.69 -3.44
C ALA A 276 6.46 -6.65 -2.30
N MET A 277 5.29 -6.13 -1.93
CA MET A 277 5.16 -5.18 -0.82
C MET A 277 5.66 -5.78 0.51
N VAL A 278 5.30 -7.01 0.85
CA VAL A 278 5.78 -7.70 2.06
C VAL A 278 7.30 -7.85 2.06
N ILE A 279 7.88 -8.27 0.95
CA ILE A 279 9.34 -8.43 0.81
C ILE A 279 10.03 -7.07 0.99
N ILE A 280 9.55 -6.04 0.30
CA ILE A 280 10.12 -4.68 0.35
C ILE A 280 10.04 -4.12 1.76
N LEU A 281 8.87 -4.15 2.40
CA LEU A 281 8.71 -3.66 3.78
C LEU A 281 9.59 -4.41 4.78
N SER A 282 9.76 -5.72 4.59
CA SER A 282 10.66 -6.54 5.43
C SER A 282 12.12 -6.12 5.26
N ILE A 283 12.56 -5.88 4.03
CA ILE A 283 13.93 -5.40 3.75
C ILE A 283 14.13 -4.00 4.32
N LEU A 284 13.18 -3.08 4.11
CA LEU A 284 13.26 -1.72 4.64
C LEU A 284 13.30 -1.72 6.18
N GLY A 285 12.41 -2.46 6.82
CA GLY A 285 12.39 -2.61 8.28
C GLY A 285 13.70 -3.20 8.82
N LEU A 286 14.25 -4.21 8.14
CA LEU A 286 15.52 -4.83 8.49
C LEU A 286 16.71 -3.87 8.33
N VAL A 287 16.77 -3.12 7.22
CA VAL A 287 17.84 -2.13 6.98
C VAL A 287 17.84 -1.06 8.06
N LEU A 288 16.67 -0.54 8.43
CA LEU A 288 16.52 0.44 9.51
C LEU A 288 16.97 -0.15 10.85
N LEU A 289 16.51 -1.35 11.16
CA LEU A 289 16.86 -2.06 12.39
C LEU A 289 18.37 -2.33 12.50
N LEU A 290 18.98 -2.84 11.43
CA LEU A 290 20.43 -3.08 11.36
C LEU A 290 21.21 -1.77 11.52
N THR A 291 20.77 -0.70 10.86
CA THR A 291 21.41 0.62 10.94
C THR A 291 21.38 1.15 12.38
N ALA A 292 20.23 1.07 13.05
CA ALA A 292 20.09 1.50 14.45
C ALA A 292 20.92 0.64 15.42
N ALA A 293 20.87 -0.69 15.26
CA ALA A 293 21.65 -1.62 16.08
C ALA A 293 23.16 -1.43 15.91
N PHE A 294 23.61 -1.25 14.67
CA PHE A 294 25.04 -1.03 14.37
C PHE A 294 25.50 0.35 14.82
N ASN A 295 24.65 1.36 14.74
CA ASN A 295 24.95 2.67 15.31
C ASN A 295 25.13 2.56 16.85
N TYR A 296 24.22 1.90 17.54
CA TYR A 296 24.34 1.61 18.95
C TYR A 296 25.64 0.85 19.27
N ALA A 297 25.97 -0.19 18.48
CA ALA A 297 27.18 -0.98 18.63
C ALA A 297 28.45 -0.11 18.44
N LEU A 298 28.50 0.72 17.37
CA LEU A 298 29.61 1.61 17.10
C LEU A 298 29.88 2.57 18.25
N ILE A 299 28.82 3.24 18.74
CA ILE A 299 28.95 4.19 19.86
C ILE A 299 29.37 3.47 21.16
N SER A 300 28.80 2.28 21.40
CA SER A 300 29.14 1.46 22.58
C SER A 300 30.60 1.02 22.57
N ILE A 301 31.06 0.48 21.46
CA ILE A 301 32.43 0.02 21.33
C ILE A 301 33.43 1.19 21.31
N SER A 302 33.05 2.33 20.73
CA SER A 302 33.88 3.55 20.79
C SER A 302 34.13 4.01 22.22
N SER A 303 33.21 3.77 23.14
CA SER A 303 33.39 4.07 24.57
C SER A 303 34.28 3.07 25.33
N LEU A 304 34.79 2.02 24.63
CA LEU A 304 35.55 0.93 25.24
C LEU A 304 36.85 1.40 25.91
N SER A 305 37.58 2.33 25.27
CA SER A 305 38.82 2.89 25.81
C SER A 305 38.64 3.53 27.20
N HIS A 306 37.50 4.17 27.44
CA HIS A 306 37.17 4.76 28.74
C HIS A 306 36.74 3.73 29.78
N ARG A 307 36.07 2.66 29.34
CA ARG A 307 35.54 1.61 30.21
C ARG A 307 36.55 0.52 30.53
N ALA A 308 37.61 0.43 29.74
CA ALA A 308 38.63 -0.63 29.87
C ALA A 308 39.24 -0.69 31.29
N LYS A 309 39.55 0.49 31.89
CA LYS A 309 40.10 0.57 33.25
C LYS A 309 39.11 -0.04 34.29
N ALA A 310 37.83 0.36 34.21
CA ALA A 310 36.80 -0.14 35.12
C ALA A 310 36.61 -1.66 34.97
N ILE A 311 36.55 -2.15 33.71
CA ILE A 311 36.49 -3.60 33.41
C ILE A 311 37.68 -4.34 33.96
N GLY A 312 38.89 -3.77 33.83
CA GLY A 312 40.10 -4.34 34.39
C GLY A 312 40.07 -4.48 35.90
N VAL A 313 39.61 -3.42 36.61
CA VAL A 313 39.41 -3.47 38.07
C VAL A 313 38.42 -4.55 38.46
N HIS A 314 37.30 -4.69 37.76
CA HIS A 314 36.33 -5.75 38.01
C HIS A 314 36.96 -7.18 37.83
N LYS A 315 37.71 -7.37 36.75
CA LYS A 315 38.41 -8.64 36.49
C LYS A 315 39.49 -8.95 37.52
N CYS A 316 40.25 -7.94 37.97
CA CYS A 316 41.23 -8.13 39.06
C CYS A 316 40.56 -8.49 40.40
N ASN A 317 39.31 -8.05 40.62
CA ASN A 317 38.51 -8.42 41.76
C ASN A 317 37.71 -9.73 41.58
N GLY A 318 38.10 -10.57 40.61
CA GLY A 318 37.54 -11.91 40.40
C GLY A 318 36.28 -11.95 39.50
N ALA A 319 35.95 -10.87 38.79
CA ALA A 319 34.82 -10.91 37.85
C ALA A 319 35.20 -11.72 36.60
N GLU A 320 34.48 -12.81 36.36
CA GLU A 320 34.59 -13.64 35.18
C GLU A 320 34.00 -12.99 33.92
N THR A 321 34.33 -13.51 32.75
CA THR A 321 33.81 -13.09 31.45
C THR A 321 32.28 -13.02 31.41
N PRO A 322 31.48 -14.00 31.92
CA PRO A 322 30.03 -13.92 31.96
C PRO A 322 29.50 -12.77 32.82
N HIS A 323 30.17 -12.40 33.89
CA HIS A 323 29.78 -11.27 34.74
C HIS A 323 29.90 -9.94 33.99
N ILE A 324 31.00 -9.75 33.25
CA ILE A 324 31.19 -8.55 32.42
C ILE A 324 30.19 -8.49 31.27
N PHE A 325 29.94 -9.63 30.63
CA PHE A 325 28.88 -9.72 29.60
C PHE A 325 27.50 -9.39 30.18
N GLY A 326 27.16 -9.91 31.35
CA GLY A 326 25.92 -9.63 32.06
C GLY A 326 25.71 -8.14 32.39
N MET A 327 26.78 -7.42 32.76
CA MET A 327 26.70 -5.95 32.95
C MET A 327 26.28 -5.24 31.68
N PHE A 328 26.81 -5.67 30.56
CA PHE A 328 26.49 -5.11 29.25
C PHE A 328 25.08 -5.46 28.80
N LEU A 329 24.65 -6.67 29.07
CA LEU A 329 23.29 -7.16 28.80
C LEU A 329 22.25 -6.32 29.55
N TYR A 330 22.45 -6.06 30.84
CA TYR A 330 21.53 -5.21 31.61
C TYR A 330 21.53 -3.76 31.14
N GLU A 331 22.70 -3.19 30.77
CA GLU A 331 22.79 -1.84 30.20
C GLU A 331 21.99 -1.76 28.89
N THR A 332 22.19 -2.72 27.97
CA THR A 332 21.50 -2.76 26.70
C THR A 332 20.00 -2.99 26.89
N LEU A 333 19.60 -3.87 27.82
CA LEU A 333 18.19 -4.12 28.11
C LEU A 333 17.48 -2.86 28.60
N PHE A 334 18.13 -2.11 29.51
CA PHE A 334 17.57 -0.86 30.04
C PHE A 334 17.45 0.22 28.98
N LEU A 335 18.48 0.40 28.14
CA LEU A 335 18.47 1.39 27.05
C LEU A 335 17.47 1.01 25.96
N THR A 336 17.36 -0.25 25.60
CA THR A 336 16.36 -0.74 24.65
C THR A 336 14.95 -0.55 25.23
N GLY A 337 14.74 -0.83 26.52
CA GLY A 337 13.46 -0.61 27.19
C GLY A 337 13.01 0.87 27.14
N ILE A 338 13.90 1.80 27.46
CA ILE A 338 13.61 3.24 27.30
C ILE A 338 13.31 3.59 25.85
N SER A 339 14.09 3.05 24.92
CA SER A 339 13.91 3.34 23.49
C SER A 339 12.58 2.80 22.95
N VAL A 340 12.12 1.64 23.43
CA VAL A 340 10.80 1.07 23.13
C VAL A 340 9.68 2.00 23.67
N LEU A 341 9.80 2.48 24.91
CA LEU A 341 8.82 3.41 25.48
C LEU A 341 8.71 4.71 24.68
N ILE A 342 9.86 5.27 24.26
CA ILE A 342 9.89 6.45 23.39
C ILE A 342 9.29 6.12 22.02
N ALA A 343 9.60 4.97 21.43
CA ALA A 343 9.04 4.55 20.15
C ALA A 343 7.51 4.40 20.23
N ILE A 344 6.99 3.77 21.29
CA ILE A 344 5.54 3.68 21.54
C ILE A 344 4.92 5.06 21.69
N PHE A 345 5.56 5.95 22.47
CA PHE A 345 5.09 7.33 22.63
C PHE A 345 5.02 8.05 21.25
N LEU A 346 6.03 7.90 20.40
CA LEU A 346 6.01 8.47 19.05
C LEU A 346 4.89 7.85 18.20
N ILE A 347 4.72 6.53 18.23
CA ILE A 347 3.65 5.83 17.48
C ILE A 347 2.27 6.37 17.88
N LEU A 348 2.02 6.57 19.16
CA LEU A 348 0.73 7.09 19.66
C LEU A 348 0.49 8.55 19.27
N ASN A 349 1.54 9.39 19.27
CA ASN A 349 1.42 10.79 18.87
C ASN A 349 1.27 10.98 17.36
N PHE A 350 1.90 10.13 16.57
CA PHE A 350 1.84 10.18 15.09
C PHE A 350 0.83 9.19 14.48
N ARG A 351 -0.12 8.68 15.27
CA ARG A 351 -1.08 7.66 14.83
C ARG A 351 -1.91 8.08 13.61
N GLU A 352 -2.25 9.38 13.50
CA GLU A 352 -3.05 9.92 12.40
C GLU A 352 -2.26 10.04 11.08
N GLN A 353 -0.94 10.09 11.15
CA GLN A 353 -0.05 10.11 10.00
C GLN A 353 0.33 8.69 9.54
N ILE A 354 0.00 7.66 10.33
CA ILE A 354 0.22 6.27 9.92
C ILE A 354 -0.82 5.91 8.86
N PRO A 355 -0.38 5.42 7.71
CA PRO A 355 -1.21 5.30 6.51
C PRO A 355 -2.30 4.22 6.58
N THR A 356 -2.34 3.43 7.62
CA THR A 356 -3.28 2.32 7.80
C THR A 356 -4.01 2.49 9.13
N SER A 357 -5.22 1.92 9.25
CA SER A 357 -5.94 1.91 10.53
C SER A 357 -5.04 1.38 11.66
N PHE A 358 -4.82 2.24 12.66
CA PHE A 358 -3.99 1.93 13.83
C PHE A 358 -4.44 0.64 14.53
N GLU A 359 -5.75 0.45 14.64
CA GLU A 359 -6.35 -0.71 15.29
C GLU A 359 -6.05 -2.01 14.54
N THR A 360 -6.12 -1.98 13.21
CA THR A 360 -5.78 -3.14 12.37
C THR A 360 -4.28 -3.44 12.40
N LEU A 361 -3.45 -2.39 12.33
CA LEU A 361 -1.99 -2.53 12.30
C LEU A 361 -1.45 -3.18 13.59
N PHE A 362 -1.97 -2.74 14.74
CA PHE A 362 -1.55 -3.20 16.07
C PHE A 362 -2.54 -4.18 16.71
N ALA A 363 -3.38 -4.86 15.92
CA ALA A 363 -4.19 -5.97 16.39
C ALA A 363 -3.31 -7.07 17.02
N LEU A 364 -3.81 -7.73 18.06
CA LEU A 364 -3.06 -8.76 18.81
C LEU A 364 -2.41 -9.81 17.91
N ASN A 365 -3.10 -10.23 16.86
CA ASN A 365 -2.62 -11.22 15.90
C ASN A 365 -1.41 -10.72 15.07
N ASN A 366 -1.18 -9.42 14.99
CA ASN A 366 -0.11 -8.80 14.20
C ASN A 366 1.10 -8.40 15.04
N LEU A 367 1.00 -8.38 16.39
CA LEU A 367 2.06 -7.90 17.31
C LEU A 367 3.32 -8.78 17.34
N TRP A 368 3.27 -10.00 16.82
CA TRP A 368 4.44 -10.88 16.77
C TRP A 368 5.58 -10.30 15.94
N ALA A 369 5.28 -9.61 14.83
CA ALA A 369 6.29 -9.08 13.93
C ALA A 369 7.01 -7.84 14.53
N PRO A 370 6.34 -6.80 15.07
CA PRO A 370 7.01 -5.75 15.86
C PRO A 370 7.73 -6.31 17.10
N GLY A 371 7.18 -7.33 17.77
CA GLY A 371 7.87 -8.01 18.88
C GLY A 371 9.19 -8.63 18.45
N LEU A 372 9.22 -9.28 17.27
CA LEU A 372 10.45 -9.80 16.67
C LEU A 372 11.48 -8.70 16.40
N ALA A 373 11.06 -7.53 15.91
CA ALA A 373 11.96 -6.39 15.68
C ALA A 373 12.63 -5.93 16.98
N ILE A 374 11.88 -5.83 18.09
CA ILE A 374 12.42 -5.46 19.40
C ILE A 374 13.45 -6.49 19.90
N VAL A 375 13.17 -7.78 19.73
CA VAL A 375 14.11 -8.85 20.12
C VAL A 375 15.38 -8.80 19.26
N LEU A 376 15.24 -8.61 17.95
CA LEU A 376 16.38 -8.55 17.03
C LEU A 376 17.30 -7.37 17.34
N ILE A 377 16.76 -6.18 17.59
CA ILE A 377 17.60 -5.00 17.90
C ILE A 377 18.32 -5.17 19.24
N PHE A 378 17.66 -5.79 20.22
CA PHE A 378 18.29 -6.12 21.51
C PHE A 378 19.44 -7.11 21.34
N VAL A 379 19.23 -8.21 20.61
CA VAL A 379 20.24 -9.23 20.36
C VAL A 379 21.44 -8.65 19.60
N LEU A 380 21.20 -7.93 18.50
CA LEU A 380 22.25 -7.31 17.67
C LEU A 380 23.03 -6.24 18.44
N GLY A 381 22.33 -5.40 19.20
CA GLY A 381 22.95 -4.36 20.01
C GLY A 381 23.75 -4.91 21.21
N CYS A 382 23.35 -6.05 21.75
CA CYS A 382 23.99 -6.65 22.94
C CYS A 382 25.17 -7.57 22.60
N VAL A 383 24.97 -8.50 21.65
CA VAL A 383 25.91 -9.63 21.45
C VAL A 383 27.29 -9.15 20.99
N LEU A 384 27.36 -8.28 19.98
CA LEU A 384 28.64 -7.85 19.41
C LEU A 384 29.44 -6.99 20.41
N PRO A 385 28.92 -5.89 20.96
CA PRO A 385 29.64 -5.12 21.98
C PRO A 385 29.94 -5.95 23.24
N GLY A 386 28.99 -6.71 23.72
CA GLY A 386 29.14 -7.54 24.93
C GLY A 386 30.28 -8.54 24.84
N ARG A 387 30.41 -9.25 23.70
CA ARG A 387 31.53 -10.14 23.45
C ARG A 387 32.88 -9.42 23.41
N LEU A 388 32.94 -8.26 22.73
CA LEU A 388 34.16 -7.46 22.69
C LEU A 388 34.57 -6.94 24.06
N PHE A 389 33.65 -6.46 24.86
CA PHE A 389 33.92 -5.98 26.22
C PHE A 389 34.36 -7.11 27.17
N SER A 390 33.71 -8.26 27.10
CA SER A 390 34.00 -9.38 27.98
C SER A 390 35.34 -10.09 27.65
N SER A 391 35.82 -9.97 26.39
CA SER A 391 37.05 -10.63 25.92
C SER A 391 38.35 -9.85 26.20
N ILE A 392 38.31 -8.63 26.78
CA ILE A 392 39.48 -7.82 27.04
C ILE A 392 40.38 -8.48 28.09
N PRO A 393 41.67 -8.80 27.79
CA PRO A 393 42.60 -9.37 28.76
C PRO A 393 43.02 -8.34 29.81
N VAL A 394 43.14 -8.73 31.06
CA VAL A 394 43.58 -7.87 32.18
C VAL A 394 44.93 -7.20 31.92
N THR A 395 45.86 -7.96 31.32
CA THR A 395 47.20 -7.46 30.98
C THR A 395 47.22 -6.30 29.98
N GLN A 396 46.24 -6.23 29.09
CA GLN A 396 46.13 -5.13 28.12
C GLN A 396 45.49 -3.87 28.73
N VAL A 397 44.70 -4.02 29.79
CA VAL A 397 44.03 -2.88 30.45
C VAL A 397 45.05 -1.93 31.08
N PHE A 398 46.09 -2.47 31.73
CA PHE A 398 47.11 -1.69 32.44
C PHE A 398 48.22 -1.15 31.52
N ARG A 399 48.39 -1.70 30.30
CA ARG A 399 49.37 -1.21 29.29
C ARG A 399 48.80 -0.19 28.30
N ARG A 400 47.78 0.65 28.69
CA ARG A 400 47.00 1.50 27.81
C ARG A 400 46.41 0.67 26.65
N TYR A 401 45.18 0.19 26.83
CA TYR A 401 44.45 -0.56 25.83
C TYR A 401 44.44 0.22 24.52
N THR A 402 45.36 -0.09 23.63
CA THR A 402 45.31 0.33 22.22
C THR A 402 44.54 -0.76 21.51
N GLU A 403 43.33 -0.42 21.08
CA GLU A 403 42.52 -1.25 20.20
C GLU A 403 43.41 -1.64 19.00
N GLY A 404 43.86 -2.88 18.94
CA GLY A 404 44.69 -3.36 17.82
C GLY A 404 43.94 -3.08 16.50
N LYS A 405 44.66 -3.10 15.36
CA LYS A 405 44.13 -2.82 13.99
C LYS A 405 42.94 -3.72 13.60
N LYS A 406 41.98 -3.95 14.51
CA LYS A 406 40.78 -4.74 14.21
C LYS A 406 39.84 -3.91 13.35
N ARG A 407 39.73 -4.30 12.08
CA ARG A 407 38.87 -3.70 11.05
C ARG A 407 37.37 -3.94 11.28
N TRP A 408 36.93 -4.31 12.49
CA TRP A 408 35.53 -4.63 12.81
C TRP A 408 34.55 -3.47 12.60
N LYS A 409 35.03 -2.22 12.65
CA LYS A 409 34.21 -1.01 12.40
C LYS A 409 33.77 -0.91 10.94
N TYR A 410 34.60 -1.40 10.02
CA TYR A 410 34.31 -1.28 8.58
C TYR A 410 33.05 -2.03 8.12
N PRO A 411 32.81 -3.29 8.52
CA PRO A 411 31.56 -3.96 8.16
C PRO A 411 30.30 -3.24 8.67
N LEU A 412 30.36 -2.66 9.88
CA LEU A 412 29.24 -1.93 10.45
C LEU A 412 28.94 -0.64 9.67
N LEU A 413 29.99 0.13 9.36
CA LEU A 413 29.87 1.33 8.52
C LEU A 413 29.43 0.98 7.10
N PHE A 414 29.94 -0.12 6.55
CA PHE A 414 29.59 -0.59 5.22
C PHE A 414 28.08 -0.84 5.09
N VAL A 415 27.48 -1.61 6.00
CA VAL A 415 26.03 -1.90 6.00
C VAL A 415 25.23 -0.60 6.18
N GLN A 416 25.69 0.29 7.05
CA GLN A 416 25.05 1.59 7.29
C GLN A 416 25.03 2.48 6.04
N PHE A 417 26.16 2.60 5.36
CA PHE A 417 26.26 3.42 4.13
C PHE A 417 25.51 2.78 2.97
N MET A 418 25.58 1.46 2.84
CA MET A 418 24.82 0.69 1.86
C MET A 418 23.31 0.88 2.04
N GLY A 419 22.83 0.75 3.29
CA GLY A 419 21.41 0.95 3.61
C GLY A 419 20.95 2.40 3.35
N THR A 420 21.81 3.39 3.65
CA THR A 420 21.52 4.80 3.38
C THR A 420 21.39 5.06 1.88
N ALA A 421 22.34 4.58 1.07
CA ALA A 421 22.30 4.73 -0.38
C ALA A 421 21.12 3.96 -1.02
N PHE A 422 20.83 2.77 -0.50
CA PHE A 422 19.69 1.96 -0.91
C PHE A 422 18.36 2.70 -0.70
N LEU A 423 18.11 3.20 0.52
CA LEU A 423 16.86 3.91 0.82
C LEU A 423 16.73 5.22 0.05
N LEU A 424 17.82 5.96 -0.12
CA LEU A 424 17.84 7.19 -0.91
C LEU A 424 17.50 6.91 -2.38
N GLY A 425 18.07 5.86 -2.96
CA GLY A 425 17.77 5.43 -4.32
C GLY A 425 16.35 4.94 -4.47
N PHE A 426 15.90 4.10 -3.55
CA PHE A 426 14.57 3.52 -3.60
C PHE A 426 13.46 4.56 -3.46
N VAL A 427 13.59 5.52 -2.52
CA VAL A 427 12.62 6.63 -2.41
C VAL A 427 12.60 7.51 -3.65
N THR A 428 13.76 7.72 -4.28
CA THR A 428 13.85 8.49 -5.53
C THR A 428 13.09 7.80 -6.66
N VAL A 429 13.25 6.48 -6.81
CA VAL A 429 12.53 5.66 -7.79
C VAL A 429 11.01 5.77 -7.59
N ILE A 430 10.55 5.56 -6.35
CA ILE A 430 9.12 5.66 -6.02
C ILE A 430 8.59 7.06 -6.32
N TYR A 431 9.31 8.10 -5.94
CA TYR A 431 8.90 9.49 -6.14
C TYR A 431 8.79 9.83 -7.62
N VAL A 432 9.79 9.46 -8.42
CA VAL A 432 9.82 9.72 -9.87
C VAL A 432 8.65 9.03 -10.57
N GLN A 433 8.43 7.75 -10.29
CA GLN A 433 7.33 6.99 -10.89
C GLN A 433 5.96 7.53 -10.46
N HIS A 434 5.76 7.78 -9.16
CA HIS A 434 4.51 8.35 -8.66
C HIS A 434 4.24 9.73 -9.28
N HIS A 435 5.27 10.59 -9.38
CA HIS A 435 5.14 11.91 -9.98
C HIS A 435 4.78 11.83 -11.47
N TYR A 436 5.37 10.88 -12.19
CA TYR A 436 5.05 10.63 -13.60
C TYR A 436 3.57 10.27 -13.78
N VAL A 437 3.08 9.26 -13.05
CA VAL A 437 1.68 8.82 -13.18
C VAL A 437 0.67 9.89 -12.76
N MET A 438 0.98 10.65 -11.69
CA MET A 438 0.10 11.71 -11.19
C MET A 438 0.04 12.95 -12.08
N ASN A 439 1.07 13.20 -12.88
CA ASN A 439 1.14 14.37 -13.76
C ASN A 439 1.08 13.99 -15.25
N LYS A 440 0.67 12.75 -15.55
CA LYS A 440 0.50 12.31 -16.93
C LYS A 440 -0.64 13.09 -17.60
N GLU A 441 -0.40 13.57 -18.81
CA GLU A 441 -1.45 14.21 -19.61
C GLU A 441 -2.45 13.14 -20.09
N MET A 442 -3.70 13.27 -19.65
CA MET A 442 -4.77 12.31 -19.96
C MET A 442 -5.41 12.53 -21.33
N GLY A 443 -5.02 13.60 -22.04
CA GLY A 443 -5.63 14.00 -23.31
C GLY A 443 -7.02 14.63 -23.16
N TYR A 444 -7.45 14.94 -21.94
CA TYR A 444 -8.65 15.70 -21.61
C TYR A 444 -8.40 16.62 -20.42
N ASP A 445 -9.24 17.65 -20.29
CA ASP A 445 -9.16 18.62 -19.22
C ASP A 445 -10.19 18.33 -18.12
N SER A 446 -9.70 17.82 -16.98
CA SER A 446 -10.50 17.56 -15.79
C SER A 446 -10.33 18.61 -14.69
N ASP A 447 -9.63 19.73 -14.98
CA ASP A 447 -9.42 20.79 -14.01
C ASP A 447 -10.75 21.36 -13.52
N ARG A 448 -10.88 21.45 -12.20
CA ARG A 448 -12.09 21.92 -11.50
C ARG A 448 -13.38 21.17 -11.87
N VAL A 449 -13.28 19.98 -12.48
CA VAL A 449 -14.43 19.15 -12.81
C VAL A 449 -14.78 18.24 -11.66
N VAL A 450 -16.05 18.26 -11.29
CA VAL A 450 -16.66 17.36 -10.32
C VAL A 450 -17.73 16.51 -11.00
N TYR A 451 -18.00 15.35 -10.46
CA TYR A 451 -19.03 14.47 -10.99
C TYR A 451 -19.86 13.83 -9.88
N VAL A 452 -21.08 13.42 -10.22
CA VAL A 452 -21.95 12.62 -9.38
C VAL A 452 -22.60 11.52 -10.21
N GLN A 453 -22.56 10.29 -9.67
CA GLN A 453 -23.17 9.14 -10.32
C GLN A 453 -24.67 9.08 -9.98
N HIS A 454 -25.46 8.56 -10.91
CA HIS A 454 -26.92 8.44 -10.92
C HIS A 454 -27.59 8.35 -9.52
N LEU A 455 -28.32 9.42 -9.17
CA LEU A 455 -29.10 9.52 -7.93
C LEU A 455 -30.45 10.24 -8.12
N PHE A 456 -30.72 10.79 -9.31
CA PHE A 456 -31.85 11.68 -9.54
C PHE A 456 -32.94 10.99 -10.35
N GLU A 457 -34.20 11.25 -9.99
CA GLU A 457 -35.39 10.75 -10.75
C GLU A 457 -35.48 11.39 -12.12
N SER A 458 -35.11 12.67 -12.21
CA SER A 458 -34.97 13.40 -13.46
C SER A 458 -33.56 13.98 -13.55
N PRO A 459 -32.62 13.28 -14.21
CA PRO A 459 -31.26 13.78 -14.41
C PRO A 459 -31.23 15.13 -15.15
N ALA A 460 -32.13 15.36 -16.11
CA ALA A 460 -32.23 16.60 -16.87
C ALA A 460 -32.56 17.81 -15.97
N ASN A 461 -33.53 17.67 -15.07
CA ASN A 461 -33.87 18.72 -14.12
C ASN A 461 -32.73 18.99 -13.13
N ALA A 462 -32.09 17.93 -12.65
CA ALA A 462 -30.97 18.07 -11.74
C ALA A 462 -29.80 18.81 -12.41
N MET A 463 -29.50 18.49 -13.66
CA MET A 463 -28.44 19.14 -14.41
C MET A 463 -28.79 20.64 -14.71
N SER A 464 -30.05 20.94 -15.00
CA SER A 464 -30.51 22.33 -15.14
C SER A 464 -30.33 23.10 -13.83
N ASN A 465 -30.70 22.53 -12.70
CA ASN A 465 -30.53 23.16 -11.40
C ASN A 465 -29.04 23.42 -11.09
N ILE A 466 -28.17 22.49 -11.39
CA ILE A 466 -26.71 22.64 -11.19
C ILE A 466 -26.15 23.72 -12.11
N ARG A 467 -26.54 23.71 -13.38
CA ARG A 467 -26.09 24.70 -14.38
C ARG A 467 -26.48 26.15 -14.00
N ASN A 468 -27.57 26.32 -13.31
CA ASN A 468 -28.06 27.64 -12.87
C ASN A 468 -27.37 28.17 -11.61
N LEU A 469 -26.49 27.41 -10.98
CA LEU A 469 -25.73 27.87 -9.83
C LEU A 469 -24.65 28.88 -10.27
N PRO A 470 -24.49 30.01 -9.58
CA PRO A 470 -23.65 31.13 -10.04
C PRO A 470 -22.16 30.79 -10.10
N TYR A 471 -21.72 29.77 -9.36
CA TYR A 471 -20.36 29.31 -9.31
C TYR A 471 -20.07 28.11 -10.22
N VAL A 472 -21.03 27.65 -11.01
CA VAL A 472 -20.87 26.63 -12.04
C VAL A 472 -20.57 27.28 -13.37
N GLU A 473 -19.55 26.80 -14.05
CA GLU A 473 -19.12 27.27 -15.37
C GLU A 473 -19.85 26.54 -16.50
N GLY A 474 -20.03 25.24 -16.35
CA GLY A 474 -20.72 24.40 -17.31
C GLY A 474 -21.06 23.02 -16.74
N THR A 475 -21.99 22.33 -17.41
CA THR A 475 -22.39 20.97 -17.01
C THR A 475 -22.57 20.10 -18.24
N GLU A 476 -22.17 18.85 -18.15
CA GLU A 476 -22.38 17.83 -19.18
C GLU A 476 -22.56 16.44 -18.55
N PHE A 477 -22.88 15.45 -19.35
CA PHE A 477 -23.07 14.09 -18.90
C PHE A 477 -22.40 13.06 -19.78
N SER A 478 -22.09 11.92 -19.17
CA SER A 478 -21.60 10.70 -19.84
C SER A 478 -22.24 9.46 -19.21
N MET A 479 -22.07 8.31 -19.82
CA MET A 479 -22.51 7.06 -19.19
C MET A 479 -21.61 6.62 -18.05
N ARG A 480 -20.33 7.03 -18.06
CA ARG A 480 -19.33 6.72 -17.03
C ARG A 480 -18.32 7.86 -16.91
N GLN A 481 -17.71 8.01 -15.76
CA GLN A 481 -16.56 8.90 -15.61
C GLN A 481 -15.34 8.38 -16.38
N LEU A 482 -14.48 9.28 -16.84
CA LEU A 482 -13.30 8.92 -17.64
C LEU A 482 -12.19 8.21 -16.81
N LEU A 483 -12.16 8.41 -15.49
CA LEU A 483 -11.19 7.79 -14.56
C LEU A 483 -11.65 6.44 -13.99
N HIS A 484 -12.57 5.74 -14.60
CA HIS A 484 -13.14 4.55 -14.01
C HIS A 484 -12.19 3.34 -14.04
N TYR A 485 -11.64 2.98 -12.88
CA TYR A 485 -10.70 1.86 -12.66
C TYR A 485 -11.39 0.55 -12.31
N GLY A 486 -12.51 0.28 -12.34
CA GLY A 486 -13.19 -0.97 -12.01
C GLY A 486 -14.48 -1.11 -12.79
N GLY A 487 -14.50 -2.00 -13.74
CA GLY A 487 -15.69 -2.28 -14.55
C GLY A 487 -15.78 -1.43 -15.81
N THR A 488 -14.66 -1.13 -16.45
CA THR A 488 -14.65 -0.76 -17.87
C THR A 488 -15.30 -1.90 -18.65
N ILE A 489 -16.29 -1.57 -19.46
CA ILE A 489 -16.83 -2.55 -20.38
C ILE A 489 -15.76 -2.74 -21.46
N ASN A 490 -15.17 -3.90 -21.47
CA ASN A 490 -14.35 -4.32 -22.61
C ASN A 490 -15.29 -4.85 -23.69
N VAL A 491 -15.14 -4.37 -24.90
CA VAL A 491 -15.84 -4.89 -26.06
C VAL A 491 -14.84 -5.65 -26.92
N GLN A 492 -15.26 -6.83 -27.38
CA GLN A 492 -14.49 -7.56 -28.38
C GLN A 492 -14.65 -6.90 -29.74
N VAL A 493 -13.54 -6.57 -30.37
CA VAL A 493 -13.48 -6.01 -31.70
C VAL A 493 -12.80 -7.01 -32.61
N PHE A 494 -13.32 -7.10 -33.83
CA PHE A 494 -12.80 -8.00 -34.87
C PHE A 494 -12.00 -7.18 -35.86
N GLN A 495 -10.81 -7.65 -36.20
CA GLN A 495 -10.08 -7.12 -37.35
C GLN A 495 -10.82 -7.41 -38.66
N PRO A 496 -10.67 -6.57 -39.71
CA PRO A 496 -11.28 -6.82 -41.00
C PRO A 496 -10.91 -8.20 -41.57
N ASN A 497 -11.80 -8.75 -42.41
CA ASN A 497 -11.59 -10.03 -43.14
C ASN A 497 -11.35 -11.27 -42.26
N GLY A 498 -11.99 -11.36 -41.08
CA GLY A 498 -11.86 -12.52 -40.20
C GLY A 498 -10.52 -12.60 -39.44
N GLY A 499 -9.82 -11.49 -39.31
CA GLY A 499 -8.57 -11.38 -38.56
C GLY A 499 -8.70 -11.60 -37.06
N LYS A 500 -7.65 -11.30 -36.31
CA LYS A 500 -7.60 -11.50 -34.85
C LYS A 500 -8.66 -10.68 -34.12
N LYS A 501 -9.19 -11.24 -33.06
CA LYS A 501 -10.04 -10.52 -32.09
C LYS A 501 -9.13 -9.82 -31.07
N PHE A 502 -9.54 -8.67 -30.60
CA PHE A 502 -8.90 -8.02 -29.46
C PHE A 502 -9.94 -7.31 -28.58
N ASN A 503 -9.59 -7.06 -27.35
CA ASN A 503 -10.42 -6.32 -26.41
C ASN A 503 -10.11 -4.84 -26.52
N ALA A 504 -11.14 -4.01 -26.61
CA ALA A 504 -11.04 -2.56 -26.54
C ALA A 504 -11.91 -2.03 -25.41
N ARG A 505 -11.48 -0.99 -24.75
CA ARG A 505 -12.30 -0.26 -23.79
C ARG A 505 -13.34 0.58 -24.50
N ILE A 506 -14.56 0.57 -24.00
CA ILE A 506 -15.63 1.38 -24.51
C ILE A 506 -16.00 2.50 -23.52
N ALA A 507 -15.98 3.73 -24.01
CA ALA A 507 -16.63 4.86 -23.37
C ALA A 507 -17.89 5.27 -24.14
N GLN A 508 -18.77 6.00 -23.48
CA GLN A 508 -20.03 6.45 -24.10
C GLN A 508 -20.34 7.89 -23.64
N TYR A 509 -20.22 8.79 -24.60
CA TYR A 509 -20.49 10.22 -24.41
C TYR A 509 -20.81 10.89 -25.77
N ASN A 510 -21.30 12.13 -25.74
CA ASN A 510 -21.63 12.90 -26.93
C ASN A 510 -20.53 13.93 -27.28
N ASP A 511 -20.73 14.65 -28.39
CA ASP A 511 -19.80 15.69 -28.82
C ASP A 511 -19.76 16.91 -27.88
N ASN A 512 -20.88 17.24 -27.19
CA ASN A 512 -20.89 18.29 -26.17
C ASN A 512 -19.97 17.95 -25.00
N PHE A 513 -20.00 16.69 -24.55
CA PHE A 513 -19.07 16.21 -23.52
C PHE A 513 -17.61 16.25 -23.98
N CYS A 514 -17.34 15.93 -25.26
CA CYS A 514 -15.98 16.05 -25.82
C CYS A 514 -15.46 17.51 -25.72
N ARG A 515 -16.32 18.49 -26.04
CA ARG A 515 -16.01 19.93 -25.93
C ARG A 515 -15.88 20.39 -24.49
N PHE A 516 -16.76 19.91 -23.61
CA PHE A 516 -16.76 20.23 -22.19
C PHE A 516 -15.47 19.74 -21.49
N MET A 517 -15.02 18.53 -21.81
CA MET A 517 -13.78 17.95 -21.29
C MET A 517 -12.55 18.29 -22.11
N ASN A 518 -12.70 19.10 -23.17
CA ASN A 518 -11.62 19.48 -24.08
C ASN A 518 -10.80 18.25 -24.54
N ILE A 519 -11.51 17.17 -24.94
CA ILE A 519 -10.86 15.94 -25.39
C ILE A 519 -9.99 16.24 -26.62
N ARG A 520 -8.71 15.91 -26.53
CA ARG A 520 -7.74 16.23 -27.59
C ARG A 520 -7.92 15.30 -28.79
N LEU A 521 -8.19 15.90 -29.97
CA LEU A 521 -8.20 15.19 -31.26
C LEU A 521 -6.79 15.20 -31.87
N LYS A 522 -6.29 14.03 -32.27
CA LYS A 522 -5.10 13.90 -33.12
C LYS A 522 -5.43 14.07 -34.58
N ALA A 523 -6.60 13.56 -35.02
CA ALA A 523 -7.06 13.66 -36.41
C ALA A 523 -8.59 13.53 -36.46
N GLY A 524 -9.19 14.02 -37.55
CA GLY A 524 -10.63 13.88 -37.81
C GLY A 524 -11.51 14.88 -37.07
N LYS A 525 -12.70 14.45 -36.69
CA LYS A 525 -13.73 15.24 -35.98
C LYS A 525 -14.41 14.42 -34.90
N TYR A 526 -15.06 15.09 -33.95
CA TYR A 526 -15.89 14.40 -32.95
C TYR A 526 -17.08 13.69 -33.63
N HIS A 527 -17.47 12.56 -33.06
CA HIS A 527 -18.67 11.83 -33.44
C HIS A 527 -19.92 12.62 -33.09
N THR A 528 -20.96 12.57 -33.94
CA THR A 528 -22.18 13.33 -33.81
C THR A 528 -23.45 12.48 -33.82
N ASN A 529 -23.33 11.20 -34.07
CA ASN A 529 -24.45 10.25 -34.11
C ASN A 529 -24.01 8.83 -33.71
N ALA A 530 -25.00 7.96 -33.49
CA ALA A 530 -24.78 6.59 -32.98
C ALA A 530 -23.97 5.66 -33.91
N ASN A 531 -23.83 6.01 -35.20
CA ASN A 531 -23.07 5.24 -36.16
C ASN A 531 -21.61 5.69 -36.26
N GLU A 532 -21.22 6.69 -35.52
CA GLU A 532 -19.88 7.26 -35.49
C GLU A 532 -19.16 6.89 -34.18
N ILE A 533 -17.87 6.62 -34.28
CA ILE A 533 -17.01 6.31 -33.14
C ILE A 533 -15.71 7.11 -33.18
N LEU A 534 -15.16 7.35 -31.98
CA LEU A 534 -13.80 7.85 -31.83
C LEU A 534 -12.92 6.70 -31.35
N VAL A 535 -11.65 6.69 -31.76
CA VAL A 535 -10.68 5.65 -31.37
C VAL A 535 -9.37 6.30 -30.96
N ASN A 536 -8.54 5.57 -30.19
CA ASN A 536 -7.18 5.99 -29.89
C ASN A 536 -6.15 5.36 -30.86
N PRO A 537 -4.90 5.82 -30.90
CA PRO A 537 -3.86 5.25 -31.75
C PRO A 537 -3.60 3.76 -31.52
N ALA A 538 -3.75 3.27 -30.28
CA ALA A 538 -3.60 1.87 -29.96
C ALA A 538 -4.68 1.01 -30.62
N PHE A 539 -5.91 1.52 -30.75
CA PHE A 539 -6.98 0.86 -31.47
C PHE A 539 -6.65 0.73 -32.99
N VAL A 540 -6.16 1.83 -33.61
CA VAL A 540 -5.73 1.83 -35.02
C VAL A 540 -4.64 0.78 -35.25
N LYS A 541 -3.66 0.72 -34.37
CA LYS A 541 -2.57 -0.30 -34.38
C LYS A 541 -3.13 -1.73 -34.25
N ALA A 542 -4.07 -1.92 -33.29
CA ALA A 542 -4.69 -3.21 -33.02
C ALA A 542 -5.55 -3.70 -34.21
N MET A 543 -6.20 -2.79 -34.94
CA MET A 543 -6.93 -3.09 -36.18
C MET A 543 -6.01 -3.47 -37.36
N GLY A 544 -4.71 -3.16 -37.26
CA GLY A 544 -3.75 -3.44 -38.34
C GLY A 544 -3.89 -2.49 -39.54
N TRP A 545 -4.50 -1.33 -39.36
CA TRP A 545 -4.66 -0.34 -40.43
C TRP A 545 -3.32 0.32 -40.79
N THR A 546 -3.11 0.56 -42.06
CA THR A 546 -1.88 1.20 -42.57
C THR A 546 -1.94 2.72 -42.55
N GLY A 547 -3.15 3.29 -42.33
CA GLY A 547 -3.40 4.74 -42.18
C GLY A 547 -3.94 5.09 -40.82
N ASP A 548 -4.57 6.28 -40.70
CA ASP A 548 -5.18 6.76 -39.48
C ASP A 548 -6.54 6.07 -39.16
N GLY A 549 -7.09 5.29 -40.10
CA GLY A 549 -8.34 4.57 -39.92
C GLY A 549 -9.60 5.44 -40.00
N ILE A 550 -9.50 6.75 -40.29
CA ILE A 550 -10.66 7.63 -40.43
C ILE A 550 -11.48 7.21 -41.65
N GLY A 551 -12.79 7.02 -41.47
CA GLY A 551 -13.70 6.51 -42.48
C GLY A 551 -13.85 4.98 -42.54
N GLU A 552 -12.98 4.24 -41.85
CA GLU A 552 -13.10 2.79 -41.74
C GLU A 552 -14.30 2.39 -40.85
N VAL A 553 -14.94 1.30 -41.22
CA VAL A 553 -16.09 0.76 -40.51
C VAL A 553 -15.67 -0.38 -39.61
N VAL A 554 -15.97 -0.24 -38.32
CA VAL A 554 -15.77 -1.29 -37.31
C VAL A 554 -17.08 -2.04 -37.13
N GLU A 555 -17.05 -3.35 -37.37
CA GLU A 555 -18.24 -4.21 -37.31
C GLU A 555 -18.95 -4.07 -35.96
N ARG A 556 -20.28 -3.84 -36.00
CA ARG A 556 -21.17 -3.61 -34.83
C ARG A 556 -20.83 -2.38 -33.98
N GLN A 557 -19.80 -1.62 -34.30
CA GLN A 557 -19.40 -0.47 -33.50
C GLN A 557 -19.72 0.86 -34.18
N GLY A 558 -19.39 1.01 -35.47
CA GLY A 558 -19.64 2.21 -36.23
C GLY A 558 -18.46 2.62 -37.12
N THR A 559 -18.55 3.80 -37.73
CA THR A 559 -17.54 4.39 -38.58
C THR A 559 -16.60 5.27 -37.76
N VAL A 560 -15.30 5.12 -37.92
CA VAL A 560 -14.31 5.97 -37.25
C VAL A 560 -14.33 7.37 -37.85
N THR A 561 -14.63 8.37 -37.03
CA THR A 561 -14.67 9.79 -37.45
C THR A 561 -13.53 10.62 -36.89
N GLY A 562 -12.88 10.15 -35.84
CA GLY A 562 -11.76 10.87 -35.26
C GLY A 562 -10.89 9.98 -34.37
N ILE A 563 -9.64 10.43 -34.23
CA ILE A 563 -8.65 9.81 -33.36
C ILE A 563 -8.42 10.75 -32.18
N VAL A 564 -8.66 10.22 -30.98
CA VAL A 564 -8.48 10.95 -29.72
C VAL A 564 -7.17 10.56 -29.03
N ASP A 565 -6.53 11.54 -28.43
CA ASP A 565 -5.33 11.34 -27.62
C ASP A 565 -5.71 11.10 -26.16
N MET A 566 -6.51 10.06 -25.94
CA MET A 566 -6.94 9.72 -24.59
C MET A 566 -6.08 8.63 -24.00
N GLU A 567 -5.62 8.89 -22.76
CA GLU A 567 -4.88 7.98 -21.95
C GLU A 567 -5.56 7.78 -20.61
N TYR A 568 -5.42 6.62 -20.02
CA TYR A 568 -5.90 6.35 -18.68
C TYR A 568 -4.74 6.36 -17.69
N PRO A 569 -4.96 6.86 -16.47
CA PRO A 569 -3.91 6.80 -15.44
C PRO A 569 -3.48 5.35 -15.18
N ASN A 570 -2.18 5.14 -15.09
CA ASN A 570 -1.58 3.82 -14.81
C ASN A 570 -1.94 2.70 -15.82
N GLU A 571 -2.28 3.06 -17.04
CA GLU A 571 -2.48 2.09 -18.10
C GLU A 571 -1.49 2.31 -19.23
N SER A 572 -1.07 1.20 -19.83
CA SER A 572 -0.22 1.25 -21.02
C SER A 572 -0.92 2.01 -22.15
N ASN A 573 -0.19 2.91 -22.81
CA ASN A 573 -0.68 3.63 -23.99
C ASN A 573 -1.02 2.71 -25.17
N ASP A 574 -0.69 1.43 -25.06
CA ASP A 574 -0.98 0.41 -26.09
C ASP A 574 -2.37 -0.23 -25.91
N PHE A 575 -3.20 0.21 -24.94
CA PHE A 575 -4.53 -0.38 -24.77
C PHE A 575 -5.55 0.25 -25.74
N PRO A 576 -6.23 -0.58 -26.59
CA PRO A 576 -7.23 -0.09 -27.54
C PRO A 576 -8.44 0.53 -26.84
N TYR A 577 -8.84 1.71 -27.29
CA TYR A 577 -9.96 2.47 -26.76
C TYR A 577 -10.88 2.91 -27.88
N LEU A 578 -12.19 2.83 -27.64
CA LEU A 578 -13.20 3.39 -28.54
C LEU A 578 -14.28 4.14 -27.72
N ALA A 579 -14.79 5.24 -28.30
CA ALA A 579 -15.91 5.98 -27.72
C ALA A 579 -17.11 5.94 -28.65
N LYS A 580 -18.26 5.57 -28.12
CA LYS A 580 -19.55 5.60 -28.79
C LYS A 580 -20.33 6.85 -28.44
N TRP A 581 -21.00 7.40 -29.44
CA TRP A 581 -21.91 8.49 -29.22
C TRP A 581 -23.17 8.03 -28.48
N ILE A 582 -23.66 8.89 -27.57
CA ILE A 582 -24.94 8.71 -26.90
C ILE A 582 -25.84 9.89 -27.18
N SER A 583 -27.16 9.66 -27.23
CA SER A 583 -28.16 10.71 -27.42
C SER A 583 -28.02 11.82 -26.37
N ASN A 584 -28.32 13.05 -26.79
CA ASN A 584 -28.40 14.20 -25.88
C ASN A 584 -29.61 14.10 -24.91
N GLU A 585 -30.48 13.12 -25.08
CA GLU A 585 -31.54 12.80 -24.13
C GLU A 585 -31.01 11.93 -23.01
N MET A 586 -31.09 12.42 -21.78
CA MET A 586 -30.67 11.69 -20.59
C MET A 586 -31.67 10.58 -20.23
N THR A 587 -31.70 9.51 -21.02
CA THR A 587 -32.54 8.36 -20.76
C THR A 587 -31.70 7.17 -20.34
N GLY A 588 -31.91 6.62 -19.14
CA GLY A 588 -31.25 5.39 -18.69
C GLY A 588 -30.72 5.40 -17.27
N PHE A 589 -30.35 4.21 -16.80
CA PHE A 589 -29.98 3.94 -15.40
C PHE A 589 -28.54 4.31 -15.01
N SER A 590 -27.70 4.75 -15.93
CA SER A 590 -26.27 4.96 -15.68
C SER A 590 -25.78 6.29 -16.26
N VAL A 591 -26.29 7.41 -15.74
CA VAL A 591 -25.84 8.73 -16.14
C VAL A 591 -24.92 9.29 -15.06
N VAL A 592 -23.71 9.68 -15.47
CA VAL A 592 -22.77 10.46 -14.66
C VAL A 592 -22.91 11.93 -15.08
N MET A 593 -23.27 12.77 -14.13
CA MET A 593 -23.35 14.23 -14.37
C MET A 593 -22.05 14.88 -13.95
N HIS A 594 -21.54 15.74 -14.79
CA HIS A 594 -20.31 16.49 -14.60
C HIS A 594 -20.61 17.96 -14.50
N ALA A 595 -19.89 18.66 -13.62
CA ALA A 595 -19.94 20.10 -13.50
C ALA A 595 -18.53 20.67 -13.38
N ARG A 596 -18.24 21.75 -14.12
CA ARG A 596 -17.01 22.51 -13.95
C ARG A 596 -17.28 23.69 -13.04
N LEU A 597 -16.50 23.86 -11.99
CA LEU A 597 -16.65 24.91 -11.00
C LEU A 597 -15.73 26.08 -11.30
N LYS A 598 -16.17 27.29 -10.97
CA LYS A 598 -15.36 28.51 -11.02
C LYS A 598 -14.38 28.52 -9.84
N GLU A 599 -13.33 29.33 -9.92
CA GLU A 599 -12.47 29.62 -8.79
C GLU A 599 -13.20 30.52 -7.75
N PRO A 600 -12.90 30.38 -6.45
CA PRO A 600 -12.00 29.40 -5.83
C PRO A 600 -12.65 28.00 -5.74
N PHE A 601 -11.94 26.98 -6.23
CA PHE A 601 -12.50 25.63 -6.39
C PHE A 601 -12.97 25.00 -5.08
N GLU A 602 -12.15 25.00 -4.03
CA GLU A 602 -12.47 24.30 -2.76
C GLU A 602 -13.71 24.90 -2.08
N GLU A 603 -13.86 26.22 -2.09
CA GLU A 603 -15.03 26.90 -1.54
C GLU A 603 -16.30 26.54 -2.33
N ASN A 604 -16.22 26.61 -3.66
CA ASN A 604 -17.33 26.29 -4.53
C ASN A 604 -17.69 24.80 -4.53
N TYR A 605 -16.71 23.92 -4.33
CA TYR A 605 -16.93 22.49 -4.15
C TYR A 605 -17.71 22.16 -2.86
N ILE A 606 -17.34 22.77 -1.74
CA ILE A 606 -18.07 22.64 -0.48
C ILE A 606 -19.51 23.17 -0.65
N ARG A 607 -19.63 24.37 -1.21
CA ARG A 607 -20.90 25.02 -1.45
C ARG A 607 -21.84 24.22 -2.37
N LEU A 608 -21.30 23.61 -3.43
CA LEU A 608 -22.10 22.74 -4.32
C LEU A 608 -22.68 21.54 -3.52
N ASN A 609 -21.89 20.87 -2.73
CA ASN A 609 -22.36 19.73 -1.93
C ASN A 609 -23.42 20.16 -0.90
N GLU A 610 -23.29 21.35 -0.29
CA GLU A 610 -24.29 21.91 0.62
C GLU A 610 -25.59 22.30 -0.08
N ASP A 611 -25.50 22.99 -1.21
CA ASP A 611 -26.66 23.44 -1.97
C ASP A 611 -27.41 22.23 -2.57
N MET A 612 -26.69 21.22 -3.05
CA MET A 612 -27.30 19.99 -3.53
C MET A 612 -27.96 19.17 -2.41
N LYS A 613 -27.41 19.20 -1.20
CA LYS A 613 -28.05 18.61 -0.03
C LYS A 613 -29.36 19.34 0.34
N LYS A 614 -29.41 20.65 0.17
CA LYS A 614 -30.64 21.44 0.39
C LYS A 614 -31.69 21.20 -0.70
N LEU A 615 -31.27 21.17 -1.98
CA LEU A 615 -32.14 20.91 -3.12
C LEU A 615 -32.70 19.49 -3.16
N TYR A 616 -31.91 18.53 -2.72
CA TYR A 616 -32.26 17.11 -2.75
C TYR A 616 -32.03 16.44 -1.36
N PRO A 617 -32.77 16.87 -0.33
CA PRO A 617 -32.52 16.43 1.06
C PRO A 617 -32.70 14.92 1.25
N ASN A 618 -33.51 14.28 0.41
CA ASN A 618 -33.76 12.85 0.47
C ASN A 618 -32.75 11.98 -0.28
N LYS A 619 -31.82 12.57 -1.04
CA LYS A 619 -30.85 11.83 -1.89
C LYS A 619 -29.41 12.11 -1.57
N THR A 620 -29.11 13.22 -0.86
CA THR A 620 -27.78 13.67 -0.46
C THR A 620 -26.69 13.36 -1.49
N PRO A 621 -26.78 13.93 -2.69
CA PRO A 621 -25.78 13.70 -3.71
C PRO A 621 -24.42 14.23 -3.22
N VAL A 622 -23.39 13.41 -3.33
CA VAL A 622 -22.02 13.80 -3.01
C VAL A 622 -21.23 13.87 -4.31
N PHE A 623 -20.86 15.08 -4.69
CA PHE A 623 -19.98 15.28 -5.82
C PHE A 623 -18.55 14.93 -5.47
N THR A 624 -17.85 14.28 -6.37
CA THR A 624 -16.44 13.91 -6.26
C THR A 624 -15.66 14.63 -7.34
N SER A 625 -14.50 15.20 -7.02
CA SER A 625 -13.66 15.80 -8.05
C SER A 625 -12.78 14.72 -8.71
N TYR A 626 -12.46 14.90 -9.99
CA TYR A 626 -11.54 14.03 -10.72
C TYR A 626 -10.17 13.95 -10.06
N ASP A 627 -9.64 15.08 -9.59
CA ASP A 627 -8.35 15.13 -8.89
C ASP A 627 -8.37 14.33 -7.57
N ARG A 628 -9.45 14.44 -6.79
CA ARG A 628 -9.61 13.66 -5.56
C ARG A 628 -9.74 12.15 -5.86
N GLU A 629 -10.48 11.80 -6.90
CA GLU A 629 -10.64 10.40 -7.32
C GLU A 629 -9.29 9.79 -7.73
N LEU A 630 -8.53 10.51 -8.54
CA LEU A 630 -7.18 10.10 -8.92
C LEU A 630 -6.26 9.93 -7.68
N LYS A 631 -6.29 10.90 -6.77
CA LYS A 631 -5.54 10.84 -5.52
C LYS A 631 -5.97 9.66 -4.64
N ASN A 632 -7.27 9.37 -4.56
CA ASN A 632 -7.81 8.24 -3.81
C ASN A 632 -7.41 6.90 -4.44
N HIS A 633 -7.44 6.81 -5.76
CA HIS A 633 -7.01 5.61 -6.46
C HIS A 633 -5.54 5.25 -6.14
N PHE A 634 -4.68 6.26 -6.11
CA PHE A 634 -3.26 6.08 -5.77
C PHE A 634 -2.95 6.28 -4.28
N GLU A 635 -3.96 6.25 -3.40
CA GLU A 635 -3.75 6.48 -1.96
C GLU A 635 -2.81 5.43 -1.34
N SER A 636 -2.93 4.17 -1.71
CA SER A 636 -2.05 3.10 -1.24
C SER A 636 -0.59 3.32 -1.67
N VAL A 637 -0.39 3.74 -2.93
CA VAL A 637 0.94 4.04 -3.48
C VAL A 637 1.54 5.28 -2.81
N ARG A 638 0.75 6.34 -2.64
CA ARG A 638 1.16 7.57 -1.93
C ARG A 638 1.57 7.27 -0.51
N THR A 639 0.77 6.53 0.18
CA THR A 639 0.96 6.03 1.54
C THR A 639 2.26 5.24 1.69
N PHE A 640 2.50 4.33 0.77
CA PHE A 640 3.75 3.56 0.71
C PHE A 640 4.95 4.49 0.46
N ARG A 641 4.86 5.39 -0.53
CA ARG A 641 5.88 6.41 -0.82
C ARG A 641 6.23 7.23 0.43
N ASP A 642 5.23 7.75 1.12
CA ASP A 642 5.42 8.62 2.28
C ASP A 642 6.04 7.84 3.46
N SER A 643 5.67 6.56 3.62
CA SER A 643 6.29 5.67 4.61
C SER A 643 7.77 5.42 4.31
N VAL A 644 8.12 5.17 3.05
CA VAL A 644 9.52 4.98 2.63
C VAL A 644 10.33 6.29 2.74
N LEU A 645 9.71 7.44 2.44
CA LEU A 645 10.34 8.75 2.62
C LEU A 645 10.67 9.02 4.10
N MET A 646 9.73 8.76 5.00
CA MET A 646 9.99 8.90 6.44
C MET A 646 11.09 7.95 6.92
N ALA A 647 11.10 6.71 6.43
CA ALA A 647 12.16 5.75 6.70
C ALA A 647 13.54 6.24 6.18
N CYS A 648 13.56 6.87 5.01
CA CYS A 648 14.78 7.47 4.43
C CYS A 648 15.30 8.62 5.29
N ILE A 649 14.43 9.51 5.76
CA ILE A 649 14.81 10.59 6.67
C ILE A 649 15.39 10.01 7.98
N ALA A 650 14.77 8.99 8.52
CA ALA A 650 15.25 8.33 9.75
C ALA A 650 16.64 7.72 9.58
N ILE A 651 16.89 6.98 8.50
CA ILE A 651 18.21 6.38 8.28
C ILE A 651 19.28 7.45 8.06
N LEU A 652 18.96 8.56 7.40
CA LEU A 652 19.87 9.70 7.26
C LEU A 652 20.25 10.28 8.63
N VAL A 653 19.26 10.50 9.52
CA VAL A 653 19.49 10.99 10.88
C VAL A 653 20.33 10.01 11.69
N ILE A 654 19.97 8.71 11.67
CA ILE A 654 20.71 7.67 12.39
C ILE A 654 22.15 7.56 11.87
N THR A 655 22.34 7.60 10.55
CA THR A 655 23.67 7.55 9.93
C THR A 655 24.51 8.79 10.29
N LEU A 656 23.90 9.98 10.29
CA LEU A 656 24.55 11.21 10.72
C LEU A 656 25.03 11.08 12.18
N MET A 657 24.18 10.60 13.09
CA MET A 657 24.53 10.37 14.50
C MET A 657 25.68 9.38 14.65
N GLY A 658 25.65 8.28 13.87
CA GLY A 658 26.69 7.26 13.85
C GLY A 658 28.04 7.80 13.35
N LEU A 659 28.00 8.55 12.25
CA LEU A 659 29.19 9.20 11.69
C LEU A 659 29.80 10.24 12.63
N ILE A 660 28.98 11.03 13.32
CA ILE A 660 29.43 11.98 14.34
C ILE A 660 30.15 11.23 15.47
N GLY A 661 29.52 10.18 16.00
CA GLY A 661 30.11 9.34 17.04
C GLY A 661 31.44 8.69 16.60
N TYR A 662 31.44 8.09 15.42
CA TYR A 662 32.63 7.49 14.83
C TYR A 662 33.75 8.50 14.59
N THR A 663 33.45 9.64 13.99
CA THR A 663 34.44 10.66 13.67
C THR A 663 35.07 11.25 14.94
N ASN A 664 34.25 11.57 15.94
CA ASN A 664 34.75 12.09 17.22
C ASN A 664 35.74 11.11 17.88
N GLU A 665 35.45 9.83 17.89
CA GLU A 665 36.31 8.80 18.47
C GLU A 665 37.59 8.57 17.63
N GLU A 666 37.46 8.54 16.29
CA GLU A 666 38.61 8.34 15.42
C GLU A 666 39.62 9.49 15.51
N VAL A 667 39.13 10.74 15.53
CA VAL A 667 39.95 11.87 15.74
C VAL A 667 40.62 11.88 17.10
N ARG A 668 39.89 11.54 18.15
CA ARG A 668 40.42 11.41 19.51
C ARG A 668 41.53 10.34 19.61
N ARG A 669 41.29 9.19 18.97
CA ARG A 669 42.26 8.11 18.91
C ARG A 669 43.57 8.53 18.19
N ARG A 670 43.46 9.35 17.15
CA ARG A 670 44.58 9.84 16.37
C ARG A 670 45.07 11.23 16.78
N SER A 671 44.61 11.76 17.91
CA SER A 671 44.94 13.13 18.34
C SER A 671 46.45 13.40 18.41
N LYS A 672 47.23 12.40 18.92
CA LYS A 672 48.72 12.51 18.95
C LYS A 672 49.34 12.48 17.53
N GLU A 673 48.86 11.59 16.66
CA GLU A 673 49.30 11.53 15.25
C GLU A 673 49.02 12.86 14.55
N ILE A 674 47.78 13.36 14.72
CA ILE A 674 47.36 14.65 14.14
C ILE A 674 48.23 15.81 14.69
N ALA A 675 48.45 15.82 16.01
CA ALA A 675 49.27 16.85 16.63
C ALA A 675 50.74 16.83 16.12
N ILE A 676 51.34 15.63 16.03
CA ILE A 676 52.72 15.46 15.50
C ILE A 676 52.78 15.93 14.02
N ARG A 677 51.83 15.58 13.21
CA ARG A 677 51.76 15.99 11.81
C ARG A 677 51.64 17.53 11.69
N LYS A 678 50.81 18.15 12.51
CA LYS A 678 50.66 19.62 12.55
C LYS A 678 51.96 20.32 12.97
N VAL A 679 52.63 19.79 13.98
CA VAL A 679 53.96 20.35 14.40
C VAL A 679 54.99 20.23 13.29
N ASN A 680 54.88 19.17 12.45
CA ASN A 680 55.71 18.96 11.27
C ASN A 680 55.21 19.71 10.01
N GLY A 681 54.29 20.65 10.15
CA GLY A 681 53.85 21.53 9.05
C GLY A 681 52.67 21.01 8.21
N ALA A 682 51.95 19.95 8.62
CA ALA A 682 50.77 19.48 7.91
C ALA A 682 49.63 20.52 8.02
N GLU A 683 49.00 20.82 6.91
CA GLU A 683 47.83 21.69 6.84
C GLU A 683 46.54 20.97 7.28
N VAL A 684 45.54 21.77 7.57
CA VAL A 684 44.18 21.26 7.91
C VAL A 684 43.63 20.34 6.80
N THR A 685 43.90 20.70 5.54
CA THR A 685 43.52 19.95 4.35
C THR A 685 44.12 18.55 4.30
N ASP A 686 45.36 18.35 4.77
CA ASP A 686 46.02 17.05 4.79
C ASP A 686 45.40 16.11 5.85
N ILE A 687 45.00 16.68 6.99
CA ILE A 687 44.31 15.94 8.06
C ILE A 687 42.91 15.53 7.58
N LEU A 688 42.19 16.45 6.91
CA LEU A 688 40.88 16.15 6.34
C LEU A 688 40.95 15.07 5.26
N LYS A 689 41.92 15.16 4.33
CA LYS A 689 42.13 14.12 3.31
C LYS A 689 42.43 12.75 3.93
N MET A 690 43.21 12.70 5.00
CA MET A 690 43.50 11.43 5.70
C MET A 690 42.25 10.82 6.29
N LEU A 691 41.40 11.58 6.99
CA LEU A 691 40.16 11.08 7.62
C LEU A 691 39.12 10.72 6.57
N CYS A 692 38.95 11.52 5.53
CA CYS A 692 38.04 11.25 4.43
C CYS A 692 38.45 10.00 3.64
N ARG A 693 39.73 9.75 3.43
CA ARG A 693 40.24 8.57 2.73
C ARG A 693 39.80 7.28 3.41
N ASP A 694 39.94 7.21 4.74
CA ASP A 694 39.58 6.03 5.49
C ASP A 694 38.08 5.71 5.42
N VAL A 695 37.21 6.74 5.44
CA VAL A 695 35.77 6.60 5.27
C VAL A 695 35.43 6.28 3.81
N SER A 696 36.08 6.93 2.83
CA SER A 696 35.82 6.70 1.39
C SER A 696 36.08 5.25 0.95
N ILE A 697 37.12 4.59 1.51
CA ILE A 697 37.43 3.18 1.22
C ILE A 697 36.22 2.26 1.54
N VAL A 698 35.43 2.61 2.57
CA VAL A 698 34.25 1.86 2.96
C VAL A 698 32.99 2.40 2.25
N ALA A 699 32.86 3.72 2.15
CA ALA A 699 31.67 4.38 1.62
C ALA A 699 31.48 4.12 0.11
N LEU A 700 32.54 4.18 -0.68
CA LEU A 700 32.43 4.03 -2.13
C LEU A 700 31.81 2.68 -2.54
N PRO A 701 32.38 1.50 -2.13
CA PRO A 701 31.79 0.22 -2.50
C PRO A 701 30.39 0.02 -1.86
N ALA A 702 30.17 0.53 -0.65
CA ALA A 702 28.88 0.44 0.03
C ALA A 702 27.78 1.20 -0.72
N VAL A 703 28.08 2.43 -1.15
CA VAL A 703 27.14 3.27 -1.92
C VAL A 703 26.86 2.65 -3.29
N ILE A 704 27.86 2.14 -4.00
CA ILE A 704 27.67 1.47 -5.29
C ILE A 704 26.71 0.29 -5.14
N ILE A 705 26.93 -0.59 -4.16
CA ILE A 705 26.07 -1.75 -3.92
C ILE A 705 24.67 -1.30 -3.49
N GLY A 706 24.56 -0.30 -2.62
CA GLY A 706 23.27 0.25 -2.18
C GLY A 706 22.45 0.81 -3.36
N VAL A 707 23.08 1.52 -4.27
CA VAL A 707 22.45 2.06 -5.48
C VAL A 707 22.01 0.93 -6.42
N LEU A 708 22.85 -0.08 -6.63
CA LEU A 708 22.47 -1.25 -7.46
C LEU A 708 21.29 -2.01 -6.89
N LEU A 709 21.26 -2.19 -5.56
CA LEU A 709 20.11 -2.82 -4.88
C LEU A 709 18.85 -1.96 -5.01
N SER A 710 18.97 -0.63 -4.94
CA SER A 710 17.82 0.27 -5.13
C SER A 710 17.28 0.23 -6.55
N TRP A 711 18.15 0.09 -7.55
CA TRP A 711 17.74 -0.13 -8.93
C TRP A 711 16.94 -1.42 -9.07
N GLN A 712 17.51 -2.55 -8.66
CA GLN A 712 16.85 -3.86 -8.79
C GLN A 712 15.52 -3.93 -8.04
N MET A 713 15.49 -3.46 -6.78
CA MET A 713 14.25 -3.45 -6.00
C MET A 713 13.22 -2.45 -6.55
N GLY A 714 13.70 -1.33 -7.09
CA GLY A 714 12.86 -0.33 -7.74
C GLY A 714 12.15 -0.89 -8.97
N GLU A 715 12.85 -1.61 -9.84
CA GLU A 715 12.26 -2.27 -11.00
C GLU A 715 11.20 -3.31 -10.59
N VAL A 716 11.51 -4.15 -9.59
CA VAL A 716 10.55 -5.13 -9.06
C VAL A 716 9.30 -4.45 -8.52
N TRP A 717 9.45 -3.35 -7.78
CA TRP A 717 8.31 -2.63 -7.23
C TRP A 717 7.47 -1.96 -8.31
N ILE A 718 8.12 -1.26 -9.26
CA ILE A 718 7.42 -0.56 -10.35
C ILE A 718 6.62 -1.57 -11.19
N SER A 719 7.25 -2.67 -11.61
CA SER A 719 6.61 -3.68 -12.47
C SER A 719 5.42 -4.39 -11.83
N ASN A 720 5.36 -4.45 -10.49
CA ASN A 720 4.25 -5.04 -9.76
C ASN A 720 3.17 -4.01 -9.31
N SER A 721 3.49 -2.72 -9.36
CA SER A 721 2.60 -1.66 -8.84
C SER A 721 2.00 -0.78 -9.93
N PHE A 722 2.61 -0.75 -11.12
CA PHE A 722 2.19 0.10 -12.23
C PHE A 722 2.18 -0.68 -13.53
N GLU A 723 1.18 -0.42 -14.36
CA GLU A 723 1.12 -0.90 -15.74
C GLU A 723 1.85 0.06 -16.68
N ASP A 724 1.80 1.37 -16.39
CA ASP A 724 2.51 2.41 -17.11
C ASP A 724 3.81 2.77 -16.42
N ILE A 725 4.90 2.32 -17.00
CA ILE A 725 6.24 2.38 -16.42
C ILE A 725 7.09 3.44 -17.13
N LEU A 726 7.55 4.45 -16.35
CA LEU A 726 8.58 5.36 -16.82
C LEU A 726 9.95 4.68 -16.68
N PRO A 727 10.69 4.47 -17.79
CA PRO A 727 12.05 3.97 -17.69
C PRO A 727 12.96 5.02 -17.02
N ILE A 728 13.48 4.68 -15.84
CA ILE A 728 14.32 5.59 -15.07
C ILE A 728 15.74 5.62 -15.64
N SER A 729 16.21 6.80 -16.03
CA SER A 729 17.56 6.97 -16.59
C SER A 729 18.64 6.54 -15.58
N PRO A 730 19.69 5.80 -16.02
CA PRO A 730 20.86 5.48 -15.18
C PRO A 730 21.53 6.71 -14.54
N LEU A 731 21.39 7.89 -15.13
CA LEU A 731 21.92 9.14 -14.57
C LEU A 731 21.29 9.50 -13.23
N VAL A 732 20.02 9.14 -13.00
CA VAL A 732 19.32 9.35 -11.72
C VAL A 732 20.03 8.55 -10.61
N TYR A 733 20.36 7.31 -10.88
CA TYR A 733 21.05 6.43 -9.92
C TYR A 733 22.48 6.91 -9.63
N ILE A 734 23.19 7.41 -10.64
CA ILE A 734 24.50 8.03 -10.47
C ILE A 734 24.37 9.30 -9.59
N GLY A 735 23.37 10.12 -9.84
CA GLY A 735 23.05 11.30 -9.03
C GLY A 735 22.79 10.93 -7.57
N VAL A 736 22.00 9.91 -7.31
CA VAL A 736 21.74 9.36 -5.94
C VAL A 736 23.06 8.96 -5.28
N GLY A 737 23.92 8.23 -5.99
CA GLY A 737 25.24 7.83 -5.47
C GLY A 737 26.11 9.03 -5.08
N ILE A 738 26.14 10.06 -5.91
CA ILE A 738 26.86 11.30 -5.63
C ILE A 738 26.30 12.01 -4.39
N VAL A 739 24.98 12.12 -4.27
CA VAL A 739 24.31 12.74 -3.11
C VAL A 739 24.60 11.96 -1.84
N ALA A 740 24.53 10.63 -1.88
CA ALA A 740 24.84 9.78 -0.73
C ALA A 740 26.31 9.93 -0.28
N LEU A 741 27.25 9.92 -1.22
CA LEU A 741 28.68 10.16 -0.93
C LEU A 741 28.92 11.57 -0.38
N ALA A 742 28.30 12.59 -0.97
CA ALA A 742 28.41 13.96 -0.50
C ALA A 742 27.89 14.12 0.93
N PHE A 743 26.77 13.46 1.28
CA PHE A 743 26.22 13.43 2.63
C PHE A 743 27.18 12.77 3.63
N ILE A 744 27.73 11.60 3.29
CA ILE A 744 28.65 10.85 4.16
C ILE A 744 29.95 11.63 4.37
N LEU A 745 30.60 12.02 3.28
CA LEU A 745 31.89 12.73 3.35
C LEU A 745 31.74 14.15 3.90
N GLY A 746 30.67 14.85 3.53
CA GLY A 746 30.35 16.17 4.08
C GLY A 746 30.21 16.15 5.60
N THR A 747 29.54 15.14 6.15
CA THR A 747 29.42 14.94 7.61
C THR A 747 30.80 14.78 8.26
N VAL A 748 31.66 13.94 7.68
CA VAL A 748 33.04 13.74 8.17
C VAL A 748 33.84 15.03 8.11
N ILE A 749 33.78 15.76 6.99
CA ILE A 749 34.49 17.03 6.80
C ILE A 749 34.05 18.06 7.85
N VAL A 750 32.73 18.29 7.99
CA VAL A 750 32.21 19.29 8.93
C VAL A 750 32.61 18.98 10.37
N LYS A 751 32.58 17.72 10.78
CA LYS A 751 32.99 17.31 12.14
C LYS A 751 34.51 17.38 12.33
N SER A 752 35.29 16.96 11.35
CA SER A 752 36.74 16.95 11.44
C SER A 752 37.34 18.35 11.33
N TRP A 753 36.67 19.28 10.61
CA TRP A 753 37.15 20.66 10.41
C TRP A 753 37.38 21.39 11.74
N ARG A 754 36.43 21.32 12.66
CA ARG A 754 36.56 21.98 13.97
C ARG A 754 37.77 21.48 14.74
N ILE A 755 37.94 20.15 14.77
CA ILE A 755 39.05 19.52 15.49
C ILE A 755 40.39 19.71 14.79
N ALA A 756 40.40 19.70 13.47
CA ALA A 756 41.58 19.98 12.68
C ALA A 756 42.10 21.45 12.87
N ASN A 757 41.24 22.36 13.29
CA ASN A 757 41.62 23.74 13.63
C ASN A 757 42.00 23.93 15.10
N GLU A 758 41.82 22.96 16.00
CA GLU A 758 42.20 23.07 17.42
C GLU A 758 43.73 23.16 17.59
N ASN A 759 44.17 23.89 18.63
CA ASN A 759 45.58 24.10 18.92
C ASN A 759 46.26 22.75 19.31
N PRO A 760 47.33 22.33 18.59
CA PRO A 760 48.00 21.06 18.85
C PRO A 760 48.61 20.95 20.25
N VAL A 761 48.95 22.06 20.90
CA VAL A 761 49.49 22.08 22.27
C VAL A 761 48.50 21.54 23.31
N LEU A 762 47.23 21.81 23.14
CA LEU A 762 46.18 21.30 24.03
C LEU A 762 46.04 19.80 23.95
N SER A 763 46.21 19.20 22.76
CA SER A 763 46.13 17.76 22.54
C SER A 763 47.36 16.98 23.08
N ILE A 764 48.52 17.66 23.21
CA ILE A 764 49.76 17.07 23.74
C ILE A 764 49.80 17.16 25.29
N LYS A 765 49.21 18.23 25.87
CA LYS A 765 49.19 18.49 27.32
C LYS A 765 48.06 17.76 28.09
N SER A 766 47.09 17.17 27.43
CA SER A 766 45.93 16.52 28.04
C SER A 766 46.26 15.09 28.54
N GLU A 767 47.33 14.90 29.27
CA GLU A 767 47.61 13.68 30.10
C GLU A 767 47.42 13.95 31.57
#